data_1d49cd438aaa134502159b2c85f998bd
#
_entry.id   1d49cd438aaa134502159b2c85f998bd
#
_cell.length_a   1.000
_cell.length_b   1.000
_cell.length_c   1.000
_cell.angle_alpha   90.00
_cell.angle_beta   90.00
_cell.angle_gamma   90.00
#
_symmetry.space_group_name_H-M   'P 1'
#
loop_
_entity.id
_entity.type
_entity.pdbx_description
1 polymer ?
#
loop_
_entity_poly.entity_id
_entity_poly.type
_entity_poly.pdbx_seq_one_letter_code
_entity_poly.pdbx_strand_id
1 'polypeptide(L)'
;MGAIRRLLNSLTTSDDGFNEEVRFHIDQRTERNIRNGMSPADARRDAIRRFGNAAVASERTRDANLFRWLDDLRRDTGYGLRMLTRTPGFAALSILCLTLGIGANAAVFSWIEGILLRPFPLVADENRLFAVTGIDRGTPGHTDVSWPDWLDLQRGSTLADAFIAEKITGTTLSVGDRAERVPGSMVSANYFDAIGVRPLLGRGFAPGEDTGRNAHPVTVISYQAWQDRFHGDPAIVGRTQMLNGLPHTIVGVAPQGFFGTFVGYAFQFWVPASMQPQFSGGVYKLDDRSARWIEGFVRLKRGVTIEQAQAELSGIMTRLEREYPDSNRGRGIRLFPLWQTPFNNAGAMVPTLGIALVIVVSVLLIACANVGNLLLVRAFARQHELTVRLSIGAGRARLVRQLLTEGMLLSLCAAAGGVVIAHWLRDALAFLTPPRGGIVLRLPGELDWRVVSASAAVCGVATLIFGLVPAIITSHIDLAGALRSQSGGVAGSRRATRVRSALVVVQIALSLVLLVGAGLLIKSFLAIRTASPGFTTDGVLTTTVDAFTAGYDVRRARTFQDELIERVRGISGVQAAAFSASTPFSYASTASAPIAVDGYDPPRDQQPIADYNSVSADYFATMGIPIVAGRAFTTADDEGAAPVAIIDETIAEQFWRGADPVGSRLQAKGRWLLVVGVARSIKSRNFMEARQPYFYVPLRQNPLPVLALQIRTPLGPAALRPSLVREMRALDANVAPGELITMREQVERTTAPQRIALTMLTVFGGLAVLLAAIGLYGVMAATVAQSTRQLALRMALGAEPSDVVRLVMANGLAVTIAGVGVGGAAAFETTRLMGYLLYEVNPLDPIVFAGAVALVIVSATTACAIPALRATRTDPLQALRG
;
A
#
# COMPACT_ATOMS: atom_id res chain seq x y z
N MET A 1 -8.39 26.03 -43.59
CA MET A 1 -9.06 25.26 -44.66
C MET A 1 -8.14 24.45 -45.57
N GLY A 2 -6.91 24.88 -45.92
CA GLY A 2 -5.98 24.12 -46.78
C GLY A 2 -5.41 22.82 -46.23
N ALA A 3 -5.25 22.67 -44.88
CA ALA A 3 -4.73 21.48 -44.27
C ALA A 3 -5.77 20.36 -44.19
N ILE A 4 -7.02 20.69 -43.87
CA ILE A 4 -8.14 19.70 -43.79
C ILE A 4 -8.50 19.18 -45.17
N ARG A 5 -8.41 20.02 -46.21
CA ARG A 5 -8.68 19.59 -47.62
C ARG A 5 -7.55 18.71 -48.14
N ARG A 6 -6.30 18.94 -47.77
CA ARG A 6 -5.17 18.03 -48.00
C ARG A 6 -5.32 16.70 -47.28
N LEU A 7 -5.83 16.71 -46.04
CA LEU A 7 -6.13 15.52 -45.24
C LEU A 7 -7.25 14.68 -45.87
N LEU A 8 -8.32 15.30 -46.36
CA LEU A 8 -9.43 14.59 -47.04
C LEU A 8 -9.00 14.01 -48.38
N ASN A 9 -8.20 14.73 -49.16
CA ASN A 9 -7.70 14.21 -50.44
C ASN A 9 -6.69 13.04 -50.29
N SER A 10 -5.92 13.00 -49.16
CA SER A 10 -5.01 11.88 -48.88
C SER A 10 -5.74 10.60 -48.48
N LEU A 11 -7.00 10.69 -48.06
CA LEU A 11 -7.84 9.53 -47.68
C LEU A 11 -8.54 8.88 -48.92
N THR A 12 -8.58 9.58 -50.03
CA THR A 12 -9.33 9.14 -51.24
C THR A 12 -8.48 8.71 -52.43
N THR A 13 -7.15 8.91 -52.41
CA THR A 13 -6.24 8.48 -53.51
C THR A 13 -5.96 6.98 -53.37
N SER A 14 -6.79 6.17 -54.01
CA SER A 14 -6.53 4.75 -54.35
C SER A 14 -5.40 4.66 -55.40
N ASP A 15 -4.71 3.52 -55.47
CA ASP A 15 -3.69 3.22 -56.52
C ASP A 15 -4.24 3.49 -57.95
N ASP A 16 -5.54 3.41 -58.12
CA ASP A 16 -6.22 3.72 -59.41
C ASP A 16 -6.18 5.22 -59.76
N GLY A 17 -6.35 6.12 -58.78
CA GLY A 17 -6.28 7.57 -59.00
C GLY A 17 -4.88 8.07 -59.42
N PHE A 18 -3.83 7.46 -58.87
CA PHE A 18 -2.44 7.80 -59.25
C PHE A 18 -2.16 7.32 -60.70
N ASN A 19 -2.60 6.13 -61.06
CA ASN A 19 -2.43 5.63 -62.46
C ASN A 19 -3.24 6.43 -63.48
N GLU A 20 -4.40 6.94 -63.15
CA GLU A 20 -5.16 7.88 -63.96
C GLU A 20 -4.42 9.23 -64.12
N GLU A 21 -3.85 9.77 -63.06
CA GLU A 21 -3.11 11.01 -63.13
C GLU A 21 -1.81 10.90 -63.93
N VAL A 22 -1.10 9.78 -63.82
CA VAL A 22 0.08 9.46 -64.66
C VAL A 22 -0.31 9.34 -66.13
N ARG A 23 -1.42 8.64 -66.45
CA ARG A 23 -1.93 8.56 -67.82
C ARG A 23 -2.32 9.92 -68.36
N PHE A 24 -3.03 10.73 -67.59
CA PHE A 24 -3.43 12.09 -67.97
C PHE A 24 -2.21 12.96 -68.33
N HIS A 25 -1.17 12.96 -67.50
CA HIS A 25 0.03 13.73 -67.78
C HIS A 25 0.84 13.24 -68.98
N ILE A 26 0.90 11.94 -69.21
CA ILE A 26 1.53 11.36 -70.39
C ILE A 26 0.72 11.71 -71.67
N ASP A 27 -0.58 11.62 -71.58
CA ASP A 27 -1.49 11.90 -72.76
C ASP A 27 -1.46 13.39 -73.07
N GLN A 28 -1.54 14.28 -72.05
CA GLN A 28 -1.47 15.71 -72.28
C GLN A 28 -0.12 16.14 -72.91
N ARG A 29 0.97 15.52 -72.53
CA ARG A 29 2.27 15.79 -73.10
C ARG A 29 2.41 15.22 -74.48
N THR A 30 1.86 14.09 -74.70
CA THR A 30 1.78 13.45 -76.09
C THR A 30 1.03 14.35 -77.06
N GLU A 31 -0.14 14.91 -76.64
CA GLU A 31 -0.87 15.82 -77.48
C GLU A 31 -0.11 17.12 -77.78
N ARG A 32 0.62 17.62 -76.78
CA ARG A 32 1.47 18.82 -76.94
C ARG A 32 2.63 18.59 -77.90
N ASN A 33 3.25 17.42 -77.88
CA ASN A 33 4.32 17.02 -78.79
C ASN A 33 3.81 16.80 -80.23
N ILE A 34 2.59 16.28 -80.38
CA ILE A 34 1.91 16.16 -81.68
C ILE A 34 1.63 17.54 -82.30
N ARG A 35 1.11 18.49 -81.49
CA ARG A 35 0.90 19.91 -81.95
C ARG A 35 2.20 20.58 -82.37
N ASN A 36 3.33 20.19 -81.79
CA ASN A 36 4.64 20.70 -82.17
C ASN A 36 5.31 19.95 -83.32
N GLY A 37 4.56 19.13 -84.04
CA GLY A 37 5.02 18.49 -85.31
C GLY A 37 5.67 17.11 -85.12
N MET A 38 5.58 16.45 -84.04
CA MET A 38 6.10 15.10 -83.84
C MET A 38 5.06 14.06 -84.34
N SER A 39 5.57 12.93 -84.84
CA SER A 39 4.66 11.80 -85.20
C SER A 39 4.00 11.26 -83.87
N PRO A 40 2.75 10.74 -83.94
CA PRO A 40 2.06 10.26 -82.75
C PRO A 40 2.82 9.21 -81.94
N ALA A 41 3.57 8.33 -82.61
CA ALA A 41 4.38 7.29 -82.02
C ALA A 41 5.61 7.83 -81.35
N ASP A 42 6.27 8.88 -81.90
CA ASP A 42 7.44 9.50 -81.32
C ASP A 42 7.05 10.44 -80.20
N ALA A 43 5.95 11.15 -80.28
CA ALA A 43 5.38 12.03 -79.25
C ALA A 43 5.07 11.27 -77.98
N ARG A 44 4.52 10.07 -78.12
CA ARG A 44 4.22 9.21 -76.94
C ARG A 44 5.49 8.64 -76.33
N ARG A 45 6.47 8.21 -77.15
CA ARG A 45 7.77 7.73 -76.70
C ARG A 45 8.54 8.82 -75.91
N ASP A 46 8.56 10.05 -76.42
CA ASP A 46 9.21 11.17 -75.75
C ASP A 46 8.50 11.55 -74.44
N ALA A 47 7.17 11.55 -74.37
CA ALA A 47 6.37 11.79 -73.21
C ALA A 47 6.67 10.78 -72.10
N ILE A 48 6.71 9.48 -72.36
CA ILE A 48 7.07 8.40 -71.42
C ILE A 48 8.50 8.50 -71.01
N ARG A 49 9.46 8.78 -71.93
CA ARG A 49 10.89 8.89 -71.64
C ARG A 49 11.18 10.04 -70.68
N ARG A 50 10.51 11.19 -70.87
CA ARG A 50 10.68 12.38 -69.99
C ARG A 50 9.91 12.29 -68.68
N PHE A 51 8.82 11.54 -68.59
CA PHE A 51 8.13 11.27 -67.35
C PHE A 51 8.98 10.40 -66.41
N GLY A 52 9.81 9.55 -67.01
CA GLY A 52 10.66 8.62 -66.27
C GLY A 52 9.91 7.36 -65.84
N ASN A 53 10.47 6.60 -64.92
CA ASN A 53 9.88 5.35 -64.43
C ASN A 53 8.68 5.63 -63.55
N ALA A 54 7.46 5.37 -64.01
CA ALA A 54 6.19 5.56 -63.29
C ALA A 54 6.16 4.78 -61.99
N ALA A 55 6.81 3.63 -61.89
CA ALA A 55 6.89 2.83 -60.69
C ALA A 55 7.73 3.56 -59.60
N VAL A 56 8.83 4.24 -59.96
CA VAL A 56 9.65 5.04 -59.04
C VAL A 56 8.92 6.32 -58.58
N ALA A 57 8.13 6.92 -59.49
CA ALA A 57 7.30 8.08 -59.11
C ALA A 57 6.16 7.68 -58.15
N SER A 58 5.51 6.52 -58.40
CA SER A 58 4.49 5.94 -57.52
C SER A 58 5.07 5.62 -56.11
N GLU A 59 6.28 5.09 -56.06
CA GLU A 59 6.97 4.76 -54.81
C GLU A 59 7.36 6.01 -54.05
N ARG A 60 7.81 7.10 -54.71
CA ARG A 60 8.11 8.40 -54.07
C ARG A 60 6.83 9.09 -53.57
N THR A 61 5.70 8.97 -54.29
CA THR A 61 4.41 9.55 -53.85
C THR A 61 3.81 8.73 -52.69
N ARG A 62 4.00 7.41 -52.67
CA ARG A 62 3.68 6.54 -51.53
C ARG A 62 4.55 6.88 -50.31
N ASP A 63 5.84 7.22 -50.49
CA ASP A 63 6.73 7.63 -49.38
C ASP A 63 6.37 8.98 -48.76
N ALA A 64 5.70 9.85 -49.49
CA ALA A 64 5.20 11.14 -49.04
C ALA A 64 3.84 11.09 -48.34
N ASN A 65 3.15 9.94 -48.30
CA ASN A 65 1.83 9.79 -47.69
C ASN A 65 1.96 9.74 -46.13
N LEU A 66 1.40 10.76 -45.45
CA LEU A 66 1.32 10.91 -44.02
C LEU A 66 0.67 9.72 -43.26
N PHE A 67 -0.06 8.84 -43.95
CA PHE A 67 -0.79 7.69 -43.37
C PHE A 67 -0.17 6.31 -43.66
N ARG A 68 1.00 6.27 -44.34
CA ARG A 68 1.68 4.99 -44.61
C ARG A 68 1.97 4.21 -43.31
N TRP A 69 2.28 4.89 -42.22
CA TRP A 69 2.53 4.26 -40.93
C TRP A 69 1.25 3.59 -40.35
N LEU A 70 0.06 4.16 -40.61
CA LEU A 70 -1.23 3.57 -40.18
C LEU A 70 -1.57 2.31 -40.95
N ASP A 71 -1.40 2.33 -42.28
CA ASP A 71 -1.60 1.15 -43.12
C ASP A 71 -0.61 0.03 -42.80
N ASP A 72 0.64 0.40 -42.55
CA ASP A 72 1.66 -0.54 -42.13
C ASP A 72 1.32 -1.11 -40.74
N LEU A 73 0.88 -0.26 -39.78
CA LEU A 73 0.47 -0.72 -38.47
C LEU A 73 -0.73 -1.67 -38.54
N ARG A 74 -1.73 -1.38 -39.39
CA ARG A 74 -2.88 -2.26 -39.62
C ARG A 74 -2.46 -3.62 -40.18
N ARG A 75 -1.55 -3.64 -41.15
CA ARG A 75 -0.97 -4.87 -41.70
C ARG A 75 -0.17 -5.66 -40.68
N ASP A 76 0.68 -4.97 -39.91
CA ASP A 76 1.49 -5.58 -38.86
C ASP A 76 0.60 -6.13 -37.71
N THR A 77 -0.48 -5.43 -37.34
CA THR A 77 -1.47 -5.87 -36.34
C THR A 77 -2.22 -7.12 -36.86
N GLY A 78 -2.71 -7.09 -38.10
CA GLY A 78 -3.39 -8.26 -38.71
C GLY A 78 -2.46 -9.48 -38.84
N TYR A 79 -1.16 -9.25 -39.08
CA TYR A 79 -0.18 -10.33 -39.11
C TYR A 79 0.07 -10.85 -37.68
N GLY A 80 0.26 -9.96 -36.70
CA GLY A 80 0.45 -10.32 -35.30
C GLY A 80 -0.70 -11.16 -34.73
N LEU A 81 -1.96 -10.76 -34.98
CA LEU A 81 -3.14 -11.51 -34.55
C LEU A 81 -3.20 -12.92 -35.13
N ARG A 82 -2.99 -13.06 -36.42
CA ARG A 82 -2.95 -14.39 -37.07
C ARG A 82 -1.84 -15.27 -36.56
N MET A 83 -0.75 -14.65 -36.12
CA MET A 83 0.41 -15.35 -35.59
C MET A 83 0.20 -15.81 -34.14
N LEU A 84 -0.49 -15.02 -33.34
CA LEU A 84 -0.88 -15.41 -31.97
C LEU A 84 -1.86 -16.60 -31.99
N THR A 85 -2.80 -16.64 -32.95
CA THR A 85 -3.74 -17.75 -33.08
C THR A 85 -3.07 -19.04 -33.58
N ARG A 86 -2.01 -18.95 -34.41
CA ARG A 86 -1.24 -20.11 -34.87
C ARG A 86 -0.36 -20.75 -33.80
N THR A 87 -0.01 -20.02 -32.73
CA THR A 87 0.83 -20.53 -31.62
C THR A 87 0.17 -20.26 -30.26
N PRO A 88 -0.96 -20.95 -29.96
CA PRO A 88 -1.79 -20.63 -28.81
C PRO A 88 -1.07 -20.84 -27.46
N GLY A 89 -0.25 -21.86 -27.35
CA GLY A 89 0.50 -22.16 -26.11
C GLY A 89 1.50 -21.04 -25.73
N PHE A 90 2.23 -20.51 -26.74
CA PHE A 90 3.13 -19.37 -26.55
C PHE A 90 2.36 -18.10 -26.13
N ALA A 91 1.27 -17.79 -26.88
CA ALA A 91 0.46 -16.61 -26.63
C ALA A 91 -0.16 -16.66 -25.22
N ALA A 92 -0.79 -17.79 -24.87
CA ALA A 92 -1.41 -17.98 -23.56
C ALA A 92 -0.40 -17.83 -22.41
N LEU A 93 0.78 -18.46 -22.50
CA LEU A 93 1.81 -18.37 -21.47
C LEU A 93 2.36 -16.94 -21.32
N SER A 94 2.63 -16.26 -22.46
CA SER A 94 3.12 -14.88 -22.45
C SER A 94 2.08 -13.92 -21.88
N ILE A 95 0.82 -14.04 -22.30
CA ILE A 95 -0.30 -13.24 -21.79
C ILE A 95 -0.47 -13.50 -20.28
N LEU A 96 -0.48 -14.76 -19.84
CA LEU A 96 -0.63 -15.10 -18.43
C LEU A 96 0.49 -14.49 -17.55
N CYS A 97 1.76 -14.63 -17.97
CA CYS A 97 2.89 -14.06 -17.24
C CYS A 97 2.78 -12.53 -17.09
N LEU A 98 2.46 -11.84 -18.19
CA LEU A 98 2.30 -10.38 -18.17
C LEU A 98 1.05 -9.95 -17.40
N THR A 99 -0.08 -10.67 -17.54
CA THR A 99 -1.33 -10.40 -16.82
C THR A 99 -1.11 -10.42 -15.30
N LEU A 100 -0.39 -11.42 -14.80
CA LEU A 100 -0.07 -11.52 -13.37
C LEU A 100 0.83 -10.35 -12.91
N GLY A 101 1.87 -10.03 -13.68
CA GLY A 101 2.77 -8.92 -13.36
C GLY A 101 2.09 -7.55 -13.42
N ILE A 102 1.32 -7.29 -14.47
CA ILE A 102 0.60 -6.01 -14.65
C ILE A 102 -0.52 -5.87 -13.63
N GLY A 103 -1.30 -6.93 -13.40
CA GLY A 103 -2.42 -6.92 -12.46
C GLY A 103 -1.97 -6.66 -11.02
N ALA A 104 -0.88 -7.30 -10.59
CA ALA A 104 -0.29 -7.04 -9.28
C ALA A 104 0.19 -5.59 -9.13
N ASN A 105 0.89 -5.06 -10.15
CA ASN A 105 1.35 -3.67 -10.13
C ASN A 105 0.18 -2.69 -10.14
N ALA A 106 -0.86 -2.93 -10.92
CA ALA A 106 -2.06 -2.09 -10.97
C ALA A 106 -2.79 -2.06 -9.63
N ALA A 107 -2.90 -3.20 -8.93
CA ALA A 107 -3.52 -3.28 -7.61
C ALA A 107 -2.73 -2.48 -6.56
N VAL A 108 -1.41 -2.69 -6.48
CA VAL A 108 -0.55 -1.94 -5.53
C VAL A 108 -0.50 -0.46 -5.87
N PHE A 109 -0.46 -0.09 -7.15
CA PHE A 109 -0.53 1.30 -7.57
C PHE A 109 -1.86 1.96 -7.18
N SER A 110 -2.99 1.23 -7.31
CA SER A 110 -4.30 1.70 -6.83
C SER A 110 -4.31 1.96 -5.32
N TRP A 111 -3.64 1.09 -4.53
CA TRP A 111 -3.49 1.32 -3.09
C TRP A 111 -2.62 2.54 -2.78
N ILE A 112 -1.50 2.72 -3.50
CA ILE A 112 -0.62 3.89 -3.37
C ILE A 112 -1.39 5.16 -3.74
N GLU A 113 -2.14 5.15 -4.84
CA GLU A 113 -2.96 6.28 -5.26
C GLU A 113 -4.00 6.64 -4.21
N GLY A 114 -4.80 5.67 -3.74
CA GLY A 114 -5.88 5.91 -2.78
C GLY A 114 -5.41 6.21 -1.35
N ILE A 115 -4.20 5.78 -0.95
CA ILE A 115 -3.69 5.98 0.42
C ILE A 115 -2.72 7.16 0.51
N LEU A 116 -1.83 7.32 -0.49
CA LEU A 116 -0.73 8.28 -0.43
C LEU A 116 -0.90 9.48 -1.37
N LEU A 117 -1.30 9.24 -2.63
CA LEU A 117 -1.35 10.30 -3.64
C LEU A 117 -2.65 11.08 -3.62
N ARG A 118 -3.77 10.41 -3.32
CA ARG A 118 -5.12 10.99 -3.24
C ARG A 118 -5.93 10.40 -2.10
N PRO A 119 -5.50 10.67 -0.86
CA PRO A 119 -6.12 10.04 0.31
C PRO A 119 -7.56 10.50 0.55
N PHE A 120 -7.99 11.63 -0.01
CA PHE A 120 -9.27 12.27 0.28
C PHE A 120 -10.09 12.47 -0.99
N PRO A 121 -10.92 11.49 -1.39
CA PRO A 121 -11.80 11.64 -2.55
C PRO A 121 -12.72 12.86 -2.42
N LEU A 122 -12.96 13.55 -3.53
CA LEU A 122 -13.81 14.74 -3.64
C LEU A 122 -13.26 16.01 -2.97
N VAL A 123 -12.11 15.96 -2.28
CA VAL A 123 -11.47 17.17 -1.75
C VAL A 123 -10.84 17.97 -2.89
N ALA A 124 -11.17 19.27 -2.95
CA ALA A 124 -10.65 20.13 -3.99
C ALA A 124 -9.20 20.55 -3.72
N ASP A 125 -8.38 20.67 -4.79
CA ASP A 125 -6.98 21.18 -4.72
C ASP A 125 -6.15 20.52 -3.59
N GLU A 126 -6.15 19.20 -3.47
CA GLU A 126 -5.43 18.44 -2.41
C GLU A 126 -3.93 18.80 -2.33
N ASN A 127 -3.30 19.17 -3.46
CA ASN A 127 -1.88 19.55 -3.51
C ASN A 127 -1.54 20.81 -2.69
N ARG A 128 -2.55 21.58 -2.28
CA ARG A 128 -2.42 22.77 -1.44
C ARG A 128 -2.76 22.51 0.02
N LEU A 129 -3.15 21.27 0.34
CA LEU A 129 -3.54 20.87 1.68
C LEU A 129 -2.35 20.19 2.38
N PHE A 130 -2.00 20.66 3.57
CA PHE A 130 -0.90 20.14 4.37
C PHE A 130 -1.40 19.85 5.77
N ALA A 131 -0.94 18.72 6.36
CA ALA A 131 -1.25 18.39 7.74
C ALA A 131 -0.47 19.29 8.70
N VAL A 132 -1.13 19.68 9.78
CA VAL A 132 -0.60 20.56 10.83
C VAL A 132 -0.57 19.79 12.14
N THR A 133 0.60 19.68 12.76
CA THR A 133 0.76 19.04 14.08
C THR A 133 1.60 19.89 15.00
N GLY A 134 1.36 19.76 16.28
CA GLY A 134 2.25 20.29 17.31
C GLY A 134 3.54 19.47 17.43
N ILE A 135 4.60 20.11 17.88
CA ILE A 135 5.85 19.47 18.30
C ILE A 135 6.30 20.05 19.65
N ASP A 136 6.98 19.25 20.45
CA ASP A 136 7.63 19.70 21.69
C ASP A 136 9.14 19.59 21.55
N ARG A 137 9.89 20.66 21.92
CA ARG A 137 11.34 20.62 21.93
C ARG A 137 11.82 19.56 22.94
N GLY A 138 12.71 18.68 22.48
CA GLY A 138 13.27 17.61 23.32
C GLY A 138 12.42 16.33 23.39
N THR A 139 11.22 16.31 22.80
CA THR A 139 10.38 15.11 22.74
C THR A 139 10.30 14.62 21.30
N PRO A 140 10.74 13.39 20.97
CA PRO A 140 10.54 12.84 19.64
C PRO A 140 9.05 12.61 19.35
N GLY A 141 8.62 12.93 18.13
CA GLY A 141 7.26 12.67 17.66
C GLY A 141 6.45 13.92 17.38
N HIS A 142 5.14 13.77 17.38
CA HIS A 142 4.17 14.85 17.15
C HIS A 142 3.19 14.90 18.32
N THR A 143 2.59 16.06 18.50
CA THR A 143 1.55 16.30 19.52
C THR A 143 0.35 16.97 18.88
N ASP A 144 -0.79 16.94 19.55
CA ASP A 144 -1.94 17.74 19.18
C ASP A 144 -1.68 19.25 19.41
N VAL A 145 -2.54 20.10 18.86
CA VAL A 145 -2.52 21.56 19.07
C VAL A 145 -3.70 21.95 19.96
N SER A 146 -3.57 23.00 20.76
CA SER A 146 -4.69 23.55 21.53
C SER A 146 -5.64 24.37 20.64
N TRP A 147 -6.93 24.44 20.99
CA TRP A 147 -7.89 25.25 20.22
C TRP A 147 -7.53 26.74 20.20
N PRO A 148 -7.12 27.39 21.31
CA PRO A 148 -6.68 28.78 21.27
C PRO A 148 -5.46 29.00 20.35
N ASP A 149 -4.44 28.11 20.40
CA ASP A 149 -3.29 28.23 19.48
C ASP A 149 -3.70 28.05 18.02
N TRP A 150 -4.64 27.13 17.72
CA TRP A 150 -5.18 26.94 16.39
C TRP A 150 -5.85 28.20 15.84
N LEU A 151 -6.66 28.87 16.67
CA LEU A 151 -7.31 30.12 16.29
C LEU A 151 -6.28 31.26 16.08
N ASP A 152 -5.22 31.30 16.91
CA ASP A 152 -4.17 32.31 16.76
C ASP A 152 -3.32 32.07 15.50
N LEU A 153 -3.04 30.81 15.15
CA LEU A 153 -2.41 30.45 13.89
C LEU A 153 -3.28 30.86 12.69
N GLN A 154 -4.59 30.60 12.75
CA GLN A 154 -5.55 31.01 11.71
C GLN A 154 -5.61 32.52 11.52
N ARG A 155 -5.64 33.28 12.62
CA ARG A 155 -5.68 34.76 12.59
C ARG A 155 -4.36 35.37 12.17
N GLY A 156 -3.24 34.77 12.55
CA GLY A 156 -1.91 35.28 12.30
C GLY A 156 -1.31 34.94 10.96
N SER A 157 -1.81 33.93 10.27
CA SER A 157 -1.25 33.49 8.98
C SER A 157 -1.77 34.33 7.83
N THR A 158 -0.84 34.79 7.00
CA THR A 158 -1.12 35.51 5.75
C THR A 158 -0.98 34.63 4.51
N LEU A 159 -0.33 33.47 4.65
CA LEU A 159 -0.01 32.54 3.56
C LEU A 159 -1.04 31.40 3.41
N ALA A 160 -1.95 31.26 4.36
CA ALA A 160 -3.02 30.27 4.31
C ALA A 160 -4.33 30.85 3.77
N ASP A 161 -5.09 30.03 3.02
CA ASP A 161 -6.48 30.31 2.65
C ASP A 161 -7.45 29.85 3.74
N ALA A 162 -7.17 28.71 4.38
CA ALA A 162 -8.01 28.14 5.44
C ALA A 162 -7.22 27.24 6.39
N PHE A 163 -7.64 27.21 7.66
CA PHE A 163 -7.26 26.21 8.65
C PHE A 163 -8.47 25.33 8.94
N ILE A 164 -8.28 24.01 8.96
CA ILE A 164 -9.32 23.01 9.06
C ILE A 164 -8.98 22.12 10.26
N ALA A 165 -9.62 22.35 11.39
CA ALA A 165 -9.43 21.54 12.59
C ALA A 165 -10.28 20.28 12.52
N GLU A 166 -9.71 19.17 12.99
CA GLU A 166 -10.38 17.88 13.03
C GLU A 166 -9.92 17.07 14.25
N LYS A 167 -10.83 16.25 14.78
CA LYS A 167 -10.51 15.21 15.78
C LYS A 167 -11.44 14.04 15.64
N ILE A 168 -10.89 12.84 15.48
CA ILE A 168 -11.67 11.59 15.53
C ILE A 168 -12.36 11.48 16.87
N THR A 169 -13.63 11.12 16.88
CA THR A 169 -14.38 10.86 18.07
C THR A 169 -15.23 9.60 17.94
N GLY A 170 -15.38 8.88 19.06
CA GLY A 170 -16.38 7.83 19.16
C GLY A 170 -17.75 8.45 19.38
N THR A 171 -18.68 8.18 18.50
CA THR A 171 -20.04 8.66 18.60
C THR A 171 -20.96 7.49 18.95
N THR A 172 -21.73 7.62 20.01
CA THR A 172 -22.82 6.66 20.33
C THR A 172 -24.11 7.16 19.75
N LEU A 173 -24.61 6.38 18.79
CA LEU A 173 -25.88 6.60 18.12
C LEU A 173 -26.95 5.80 18.84
N SER A 174 -28.01 6.46 19.33
CA SER A 174 -29.18 5.77 19.88
C SER A 174 -30.25 5.63 18.80
N VAL A 175 -30.64 4.38 18.52
CA VAL A 175 -31.72 4.03 17.58
C VAL A 175 -32.75 3.20 18.33
N GLY A 176 -33.87 3.80 18.69
CA GLY A 176 -34.83 3.19 19.61
C GLY A 176 -34.19 2.83 20.95
N ASP A 177 -34.35 1.61 21.42
CA ASP A 177 -33.75 1.10 22.67
C ASP A 177 -32.31 0.58 22.51
N ARG A 178 -31.64 0.83 21.38
CA ARG A 178 -30.30 0.34 21.10
C ARG A 178 -29.33 1.49 20.95
N ALA A 179 -28.24 1.42 21.70
CA ALA A 179 -27.08 2.29 21.52
C ALA A 179 -26.03 1.55 20.70
N GLU A 180 -25.51 2.19 19.67
CA GLU A 180 -24.44 1.68 18.80
C GLU A 180 -23.30 2.68 18.69
N ARG A 181 -22.07 2.22 18.85
CA ARG A 181 -20.90 3.07 18.68
C ARG A 181 -20.50 3.13 17.21
N VAL A 182 -20.42 4.32 16.67
CA VAL A 182 -20.09 4.59 15.27
C VAL A 182 -18.93 5.60 15.17
N PRO A 183 -18.09 5.55 14.13
CA PRO A 183 -17.03 6.52 13.91
C PRO A 183 -17.64 7.89 13.54
N GLY A 184 -17.16 8.94 14.22
CA GLY A 184 -17.50 10.32 13.92
C GLY A 184 -16.26 11.21 13.98
N SER A 185 -16.40 12.45 13.55
CA SER A 185 -15.35 13.46 13.65
C SER A 185 -15.92 14.77 14.17
N MET A 186 -15.17 15.44 15.06
CA MET A 186 -15.38 16.84 15.42
C MET A 186 -14.55 17.70 14.50
N VAL A 187 -15.17 18.76 13.94
CA VAL A 187 -14.52 19.58 12.93
C VAL A 187 -14.80 21.09 13.17
N SER A 188 -13.94 21.94 12.63
CA SER A 188 -14.20 23.37 12.58
C SER A 188 -15.39 23.70 11.67
N ALA A 189 -16.09 24.83 11.91
CA ALA A 189 -17.30 25.19 11.16
C ALA A 189 -17.06 25.34 9.65
N ASN A 190 -15.85 25.75 9.25
CA ASN A 190 -15.47 25.90 7.85
C ASN A 190 -15.05 24.60 7.15
N TYR A 191 -15.15 23.44 7.82
CA TYR A 191 -14.59 22.17 7.32
C TYR A 191 -15.03 21.85 5.88
N PHE A 192 -16.33 21.74 5.62
CA PHE A 192 -16.87 21.37 4.31
C PHE A 192 -16.54 22.38 3.21
N ASP A 193 -16.64 23.67 3.53
CA ASP A 193 -16.35 24.75 2.59
C ASP A 193 -14.84 24.79 2.28
N ALA A 194 -14.01 24.67 3.32
CA ALA A 194 -12.56 24.73 3.19
C ALA A 194 -11.97 23.54 2.44
N ILE A 195 -12.53 22.33 2.55
CA ILE A 195 -12.13 21.18 1.73
C ILE A 195 -12.80 21.16 0.34
N GLY A 196 -13.77 22.03 0.10
CA GLY A 196 -14.48 22.15 -1.18
C GLY A 196 -15.51 21.04 -1.42
N VAL A 197 -15.98 20.35 -0.38
CA VAL A 197 -16.97 19.27 -0.44
C VAL A 197 -18.36 19.85 -0.17
N ARG A 198 -19.22 19.83 -1.17
CA ARG A 198 -20.60 20.29 -1.02
C ARG A 198 -21.51 19.16 -0.57
N PRO A 199 -22.30 19.33 0.51
CA PRO A 199 -23.29 18.33 0.89
C PRO A 199 -24.29 18.05 -0.25
N LEU A 200 -24.72 16.80 -0.34
CA LEU A 200 -25.72 16.35 -1.32
C LEU A 200 -27.11 16.92 -1.00
N LEU A 201 -27.46 16.94 0.30
CA LEU A 201 -28.68 17.50 0.84
C LEU A 201 -28.31 18.47 1.98
N GLY A 202 -29.06 19.57 2.10
CA GLY A 202 -28.87 20.55 3.17
C GLY A 202 -27.61 21.38 2.99
N ARG A 203 -26.85 21.59 4.09
CA ARG A 203 -25.66 22.43 4.18
C ARG A 203 -24.56 21.82 5.02
N GLY A 204 -23.36 22.37 4.92
CA GLY A 204 -22.29 22.20 5.91
C GLY A 204 -22.58 22.96 7.21
N PHE A 205 -21.58 23.17 8.03
CA PHE A 205 -21.72 23.99 9.23
C PHE A 205 -21.70 25.48 8.88
N ALA A 206 -22.46 26.27 9.60
CA ALA A 206 -22.48 27.74 9.44
C ALA A 206 -21.32 28.36 10.23
N PRO A 207 -20.81 29.54 9.80
CA PRO A 207 -19.81 30.28 10.55
C PRO A 207 -20.29 30.53 12.01
N GLY A 208 -19.40 30.21 12.98
CA GLY A 208 -19.67 30.35 14.41
C GLY A 208 -20.32 29.12 15.06
N GLU A 209 -20.76 28.10 14.32
CA GLU A 209 -21.27 26.87 14.92
C GLU A 209 -20.18 26.07 15.67
N ASP A 210 -18.90 26.40 15.51
CA ASP A 210 -17.78 25.85 16.27
C ASP A 210 -17.38 26.67 17.53
N THR A 211 -18.20 27.63 17.93
CA THR A 211 -17.99 28.47 19.11
C THR A 211 -19.01 28.18 20.21
N GLY A 212 -18.58 28.41 21.46
CA GLY A 212 -19.47 28.19 22.64
C GLY A 212 -19.49 26.75 23.12
N ARG A 213 -19.80 26.57 24.39
CA ARG A 213 -19.82 25.25 25.05
C ARG A 213 -21.13 24.53 24.72
N ASN A 214 -21.09 23.43 23.95
CA ASN A 214 -22.26 22.65 23.52
C ASN A 214 -23.37 23.52 22.91
N ALA A 215 -22.98 24.63 22.25
CA ALA A 215 -23.93 25.67 21.83
C ALA A 215 -24.70 25.28 20.54
N HIS A 216 -24.10 24.43 19.71
CA HIS A 216 -24.64 24.13 18.39
C HIS A 216 -24.76 22.62 18.15
N PRO A 217 -25.82 21.95 18.68
CA PRO A 217 -26.04 20.51 18.50
C PRO A 217 -26.59 20.20 17.10
N VAL A 218 -25.73 20.35 16.11
CA VAL A 218 -25.98 20.04 14.69
C VAL A 218 -25.05 18.95 14.20
N THR A 219 -25.46 18.22 13.17
CA THR A 219 -24.66 17.15 12.59
C THR A 219 -24.84 17.08 11.08
N VAL A 220 -23.75 16.76 10.37
CA VAL A 220 -23.79 16.30 8.98
C VAL A 220 -23.57 14.80 8.99
N ILE A 221 -24.39 14.05 8.27
CA ILE A 221 -24.29 12.59 8.17
C ILE A 221 -23.65 12.16 6.86
N SER A 222 -23.02 11.00 6.85
CA SER A 222 -22.47 10.43 5.62
C SER A 222 -23.58 9.91 4.69
N TYR A 223 -23.29 9.83 3.40
CA TYR A 223 -24.18 9.18 2.42
C TYR A 223 -24.56 7.76 2.84
N GLN A 224 -23.57 7.00 3.34
CA GLN A 224 -23.77 5.64 3.78
C GLN A 224 -24.73 5.57 4.99
N ALA A 225 -24.50 6.40 6.02
CA ALA A 225 -25.40 6.46 7.19
C ALA A 225 -26.84 6.85 6.77
N TRP A 226 -26.96 7.79 5.82
CA TRP A 226 -28.25 8.17 5.26
C TRP A 226 -28.95 7.00 4.56
N GLN A 227 -28.25 6.21 3.74
CA GLN A 227 -28.82 5.04 3.06
C GLN A 227 -29.13 3.90 4.03
N ASP A 228 -28.16 3.49 4.83
CA ASP A 228 -28.26 2.27 5.65
C ASP A 228 -29.18 2.44 6.86
N ARG A 229 -29.26 3.66 7.44
CA ARG A 229 -29.99 3.92 8.69
C ARG A 229 -31.28 4.70 8.51
N PHE A 230 -31.29 5.58 7.52
CA PHE A 230 -32.44 6.46 7.26
C PHE A 230 -33.11 6.16 5.91
N HIS A 231 -32.77 5.01 5.29
CA HIS A 231 -33.38 4.48 4.05
C HIS A 231 -33.43 5.47 2.88
N GLY A 232 -32.46 6.39 2.83
CA GLY A 232 -32.38 7.39 1.75
C GLY A 232 -33.50 8.43 1.77
N ASP A 233 -34.16 8.69 2.93
CA ASP A 233 -35.24 9.64 3.03
C ASP A 233 -34.81 11.07 2.69
N PRO A 234 -35.34 11.70 1.62
CA PRO A 234 -34.97 13.07 1.25
C PRO A 234 -35.34 14.13 2.30
N ALA A 235 -36.32 13.84 3.19
CA ALA A 235 -36.78 14.73 4.26
C ALA A 235 -35.96 14.59 5.55
N ILE A 236 -34.74 14.04 5.48
CA ILE A 236 -33.87 13.82 6.64
C ILE A 236 -33.32 15.12 7.24
N VAL A 237 -33.12 16.17 6.42
CA VAL A 237 -32.62 17.46 6.88
C VAL A 237 -33.66 18.12 7.80
N GLY A 238 -33.22 18.57 8.97
CA GLY A 238 -34.05 19.12 10.03
C GLY A 238 -34.53 18.09 11.05
N ARG A 239 -34.37 16.78 10.80
CA ARG A 239 -34.68 15.76 11.81
C ARG A 239 -33.65 15.73 12.92
N THR A 240 -34.10 15.29 14.07
CA THR A 240 -33.27 15.14 15.28
C THR A 240 -32.80 13.70 15.42
N GLN A 241 -31.51 13.56 15.70
CA GLN A 241 -30.85 12.27 16.02
C GLN A 241 -30.12 12.38 17.35
N MET A 242 -30.30 11.38 18.22
CA MET A 242 -29.57 11.32 19.49
C MET A 242 -28.13 10.87 19.25
N LEU A 243 -27.18 11.74 19.54
CA LEU A 243 -25.74 11.46 19.52
C LEU A 243 -25.17 11.73 20.92
N ASN A 244 -24.46 10.74 21.48
CA ASN A 244 -23.89 10.82 22.82
C ASN A 244 -24.88 11.39 23.86
N GLY A 245 -26.12 10.91 23.86
CA GLY A 245 -27.16 11.30 24.82
C GLY A 245 -27.78 12.69 24.61
N LEU A 246 -27.38 13.46 23.61
CA LEU A 246 -27.98 14.77 23.29
C LEU A 246 -28.62 14.77 21.88
N PRO A 247 -29.75 15.50 21.72
CA PRO A 247 -30.39 15.63 20.43
C PRO A 247 -29.60 16.56 19.51
N HIS A 248 -29.26 16.07 18.31
CA HIS A 248 -28.58 16.84 17.26
C HIS A 248 -29.49 16.96 16.05
N THR A 249 -29.59 18.15 15.49
CA THR A 249 -30.31 18.38 14.23
C THR A 249 -29.44 18.00 13.04
N ILE A 250 -29.92 17.14 12.17
CA ILE A 250 -29.25 16.81 10.90
C ILE A 250 -29.39 18.01 9.95
N VAL A 251 -28.27 18.68 9.65
CA VAL A 251 -28.25 19.88 8.79
C VAL A 251 -27.81 19.58 7.36
N GLY A 252 -27.20 18.42 7.12
CA GLY A 252 -26.79 18.01 5.78
C GLY A 252 -26.42 16.55 5.66
N VAL A 253 -26.33 16.10 4.40
CA VAL A 253 -25.85 14.78 4.01
C VAL A 253 -24.64 14.95 3.12
N ALA A 254 -23.51 14.36 3.48
CA ALA A 254 -22.31 14.39 2.67
C ALA A 254 -22.50 13.64 1.34
N PRO A 255 -21.78 14.02 0.25
CA PRO A 255 -21.93 13.36 -1.04
C PRO A 255 -21.45 11.91 -1.02
N GLN A 256 -21.96 11.11 -1.97
CA GLN A 256 -21.51 9.73 -2.16
C GLN A 256 -20.00 9.69 -2.46
N GLY A 257 -19.27 8.78 -1.79
CA GLY A 257 -17.81 8.64 -1.96
C GLY A 257 -16.97 9.52 -1.03
N PHE A 258 -17.57 10.43 -0.25
CA PHE A 258 -16.85 11.17 0.78
C PHE A 258 -16.90 10.41 2.12
N PHE A 259 -15.74 10.08 2.66
CA PHE A 259 -15.57 9.32 3.91
C PHE A 259 -14.91 10.13 5.04
N GLY A 260 -14.52 11.39 4.77
CA GLY A 260 -13.75 12.25 5.68
C GLY A 260 -12.28 12.40 5.26
N THR A 261 -11.50 13.00 6.13
CA THR A 261 -10.10 13.38 5.92
C THR A 261 -9.11 12.53 6.74
N PHE A 262 -9.52 11.34 7.18
CA PHE A 262 -8.65 10.33 7.78
C PHE A 262 -8.60 9.07 6.91
N VAL A 263 -7.40 8.70 6.49
CA VAL A 263 -7.18 7.52 5.64
C VAL A 263 -7.60 6.25 6.37
N GLY A 264 -8.46 5.47 5.72
CA GLY A 264 -8.94 4.20 6.25
C GLY A 264 -10.10 4.29 7.25
N TYR A 265 -10.61 5.49 7.51
CA TYR A 265 -11.82 5.70 8.30
C TYR A 265 -12.99 6.05 7.37
N ALA A 266 -14.16 5.56 7.70
CA ALA A 266 -15.40 5.96 7.06
C ALA A 266 -16.29 6.58 8.15
N PHE A 267 -16.22 7.88 8.31
CA PHE A 267 -17.02 8.59 9.28
C PHE A 267 -18.51 8.52 8.91
N GLN A 268 -19.35 8.34 9.91
CA GLN A 268 -20.79 8.35 9.73
C GLN A 268 -21.41 9.70 10.10
N PHE A 269 -20.75 10.46 10.99
CA PHE A 269 -21.24 11.72 11.51
C PHE A 269 -20.08 12.71 11.64
N TRP A 270 -20.37 13.99 11.33
CA TRP A 270 -19.51 15.13 11.66
C TRP A 270 -20.27 16.07 12.58
N VAL A 271 -19.60 16.57 13.60
CA VAL A 271 -20.16 17.55 14.55
C VAL A 271 -19.21 18.74 14.69
N PRO A 272 -19.72 19.95 14.98
CA PRO A 272 -18.84 21.11 15.13
C PRO A 272 -18.03 21.04 16.44
N ALA A 273 -16.85 21.69 16.44
CA ALA A 273 -15.92 21.68 17.56
C ALA A 273 -16.51 22.27 18.85
N SER A 274 -17.53 23.11 18.78
CA SER A 274 -18.32 23.59 19.95
C SER A 274 -18.89 22.46 20.81
N MET A 275 -19.13 21.28 20.19
CA MET A 275 -19.63 20.09 20.89
C MET A 275 -18.52 19.29 21.59
N GLN A 276 -17.26 19.80 21.63
CA GLN A 276 -16.11 19.13 22.23
C GLN A 276 -16.39 18.60 23.66
N PRO A 277 -17.02 19.35 24.57
CA PRO A 277 -17.23 18.84 25.91
C PRO A 277 -18.08 17.56 25.94
N GLN A 278 -19.09 17.48 25.08
CA GLN A 278 -19.94 16.30 24.95
C GLN A 278 -19.19 15.07 24.42
N PHE A 279 -18.13 15.26 23.66
CA PHE A 279 -17.35 14.19 23.04
C PHE A 279 -15.99 13.92 23.70
N SER A 280 -15.69 14.62 24.82
CA SER A 280 -14.39 14.53 25.50
C SER A 280 -14.50 14.45 27.03
N GLY A 281 -15.46 13.72 27.58
CA GLY A 281 -15.54 13.47 29.02
C GLY A 281 -16.03 14.66 29.85
N GLY A 282 -16.80 15.58 29.27
CA GLY A 282 -17.32 16.77 29.97
C GLY A 282 -16.28 17.84 30.24
N VAL A 283 -15.02 17.57 29.96
CA VAL A 283 -13.90 18.51 30.17
C VAL A 283 -13.94 19.55 29.05
N TYR A 284 -14.14 20.80 29.42
CA TYR A 284 -14.10 21.91 28.48
C TYR A 284 -12.68 22.29 28.14
N LYS A 285 -12.31 22.18 26.87
CA LYS A 285 -10.95 22.39 26.37
C LYS A 285 -10.82 23.53 25.37
N LEU A 286 -11.94 24.15 24.97
CA LEU A 286 -11.92 25.16 23.92
C LEU A 286 -11.20 26.45 24.33
N ASP A 287 -11.23 26.81 25.61
CA ASP A 287 -10.53 27.98 26.14
C ASP A 287 -9.20 27.65 26.84
N ASP A 288 -8.90 26.34 27.01
CA ASP A 288 -7.69 25.89 27.69
C ASP A 288 -6.53 25.72 26.71
N ARG A 289 -5.61 26.68 26.76
CA ARG A 289 -4.38 26.67 25.95
C ARG A 289 -3.42 25.53 26.30
N SER A 290 -3.51 24.98 27.50
CA SER A 290 -2.71 23.84 27.94
C SER A 290 -3.24 22.53 27.37
N ALA A 291 -4.54 22.45 27.09
CA ALA A 291 -5.20 21.27 26.57
C ALA A 291 -5.00 21.13 25.07
N ARG A 292 -4.15 20.18 24.68
CA ARG A 292 -3.91 19.84 23.27
C ARG A 292 -4.80 18.68 22.88
N TRP A 293 -5.60 18.85 21.84
CA TRP A 293 -6.58 17.81 21.46
C TRP A 293 -7.00 17.85 19.99
N ILE A 294 -6.55 18.84 19.22
CA ILE A 294 -6.89 18.95 17.80
C ILE A 294 -5.69 18.69 16.91
N GLU A 295 -5.98 18.11 15.79
CA GLU A 295 -5.16 17.91 14.62
C GLU A 295 -5.88 18.61 13.47
N GLY A 296 -5.26 18.67 12.31
CA GLY A 296 -5.97 19.22 11.16
C GLY A 296 -5.07 19.56 9.99
N PHE A 297 -5.60 20.39 9.14
CA PHE A 297 -4.96 20.72 7.87
C PHE A 297 -4.96 22.23 7.66
N VAL A 298 -3.97 22.71 6.90
CA VAL A 298 -3.91 24.06 6.38
C VAL A 298 -3.95 24.03 4.86
N ARG A 299 -4.81 24.83 4.26
CA ARG A 299 -4.83 25.07 2.82
C ARG A 299 -3.99 26.29 2.52
N LEU A 300 -2.88 26.14 1.82
CA LEU A 300 -2.00 27.24 1.44
C LEU A 300 -2.55 28.01 0.23
N LYS A 301 -2.23 29.30 0.13
CA LYS A 301 -2.51 30.14 -1.04
C LYS A 301 -1.75 29.61 -2.26
N ARG A 302 -2.26 29.92 -3.46
CA ARG A 302 -1.61 29.50 -4.71
C ARG A 302 -0.20 30.09 -4.80
N GLY A 303 0.78 29.25 -5.12
CA GLY A 303 2.19 29.66 -5.27
C GLY A 303 2.98 29.73 -3.95
N VAL A 304 2.37 29.47 -2.80
CA VAL A 304 3.07 29.40 -1.50
C VAL A 304 3.68 28.01 -1.33
N THR A 305 4.96 27.95 -0.94
CA THR A 305 5.63 26.68 -0.63
C THR A 305 5.44 26.27 0.83
N ILE A 306 5.62 25.00 1.12
CA ILE A 306 5.52 24.47 2.49
C ILE A 306 6.57 25.10 3.41
N GLU A 307 7.76 25.40 2.89
CA GLU A 307 8.86 26.01 3.65
C GLU A 307 8.51 27.44 4.06
N GLN A 308 7.90 28.22 3.18
CA GLN A 308 7.43 29.59 3.48
C GLN A 308 6.35 29.57 4.56
N ALA A 309 5.36 28.69 4.42
CA ALA A 309 4.30 28.53 5.41
C ALA A 309 4.84 28.02 6.75
N GLN A 310 5.76 27.07 6.74
CA GLN A 310 6.41 26.56 7.94
C GLN A 310 7.16 27.67 8.70
N ALA A 311 7.88 28.54 7.99
CA ALA A 311 8.60 29.66 8.60
C ALA A 311 7.63 30.66 9.24
N GLU A 312 6.53 31.04 8.53
CA GLU A 312 5.51 31.92 9.08
C GLU A 312 4.88 31.35 10.34
N LEU A 313 4.38 30.11 10.29
CA LEU A 313 3.70 29.47 11.41
C LEU A 313 4.64 29.24 12.60
N SER A 314 5.91 28.91 12.36
CA SER A 314 6.93 28.82 13.42
C SER A 314 7.20 30.18 14.08
N GLY A 315 7.19 31.27 13.32
CA GLY A 315 7.29 32.63 13.82
C GLY A 315 6.11 33.01 14.72
N ILE A 316 4.88 32.60 14.33
CA ILE A 316 3.67 32.79 15.15
C ILE A 316 3.80 32.02 16.46
N MET A 317 4.20 30.74 16.42
CA MET A 317 4.39 29.92 17.64
C MET A 317 5.45 30.48 18.57
N THR A 318 6.55 31.03 18.04
CA THR A 318 7.60 31.70 18.84
C THR A 318 7.05 32.94 19.55
N ARG A 319 6.16 33.67 18.93
CA ARG A 319 5.45 34.81 19.56
C ARG A 319 4.52 34.32 20.66
N LEU A 320 3.72 33.27 20.41
CA LEU A 320 2.83 32.66 21.41
C LEU A 320 3.59 32.07 22.60
N GLU A 321 4.79 31.49 22.40
CA GLU A 321 5.66 31.04 23.49
C GLU A 321 6.07 32.18 24.42
N ARG A 322 6.32 33.38 23.90
CA ARG A 322 6.69 34.57 24.71
C ARG A 322 5.46 35.16 25.40
N GLU A 323 4.31 35.15 24.75
CA GLU A 323 3.07 35.70 25.27
C GLU A 323 2.42 34.80 26.34
N TYR A 324 2.55 33.48 26.17
CA TYR A 324 1.96 32.45 27.03
C TYR A 324 3.01 31.41 27.50
N PRO A 325 4.05 31.81 28.26
CA PRO A 325 5.16 30.91 28.59
C PRO A 325 4.75 29.71 29.43
N ASP A 326 3.69 29.81 30.25
CA ASP A 326 3.21 28.73 31.11
C ASP A 326 2.61 27.57 30.35
N SER A 327 1.96 27.87 29.23
CA SER A 327 1.31 26.86 28.38
C SER A 327 2.14 26.46 27.17
N ASN A 328 2.96 27.35 26.61
CA ASN A 328 3.57 27.18 25.28
C ASN A 328 5.10 27.05 25.30
N ARG A 329 5.74 26.96 26.47
CA ARG A 329 7.21 26.80 26.56
C ARG A 329 7.66 25.54 25.83
N GLY A 330 8.59 25.68 24.90
CA GLY A 330 9.14 24.60 24.10
C GLY A 330 8.20 24.03 23.04
N ARG A 331 7.02 24.64 22.84
CA ARG A 331 6.04 24.19 21.83
C ARG A 331 6.32 24.79 20.47
N GLY A 332 6.15 23.99 19.44
CA GLY A 332 6.26 24.39 18.05
C GLY A 332 5.16 23.78 17.22
N ILE A 333 5.25 24.01 15.91
CA ILE A 333 4.33 23.45 14.93
C ILE A 333 5.11 22.92 13.73
N ARG A 334 4.59 21.87 13.11
CA ARG A 334 5.19 21.27 11.92
C ARG A 334 4.13 20.97 10.86
N LEU A 335 4.49 21.27 9.62
CA LEU A 335 3.69 20.96 8.45
C LEU A 335 4.20 19.68 7.79
N PHE A 336 3.27 18.85 7.31
CA PHE A 336 3.57 17.63 6.59
C PHE A 336 2.74 17.55 5.30
N PRO A 337 3.31 17.06 4.20
CA PRO A 337 2.52 16.62 3.06
C PRO A 337 1.50 15.54 3.48
N LEU A 338 0.38 15.43 2.79
CA LEU A 338 -0.71 14.49 3.15
C LEU A 338 -0.22 13.04 3.29
N TRP A 339 0.71 12.61 2.45
CA TRP A 339 1.26 11.25 2.48
C TRP A 339 2.19 10.97 3.68
N GLN A 340 2.65 12.02 4.38
CA GLN A 340 3.47 11.92 5.59
C GLN A 340 2.71 12.28 6.86
N THR A 341 1.39 12.48 6.77
CA THR A 341 0.58 12.90 7.92
C THR A 341 0.74 11.93 9.10
N PRO A 342 1.23 12.40 10.27
CA PRO A 342 1.55 11.49 11.37
C PRO A 342 0.32 11.01 12.15
N PHE A 343 -0.77 11.76 12.16
CA PHE A 343 -1.99 11.43 12.91
C PHE A 343 -2.99 10.59 12.11
N ASN A 344 -2.83 10.45 10.80
CA ASN A 344 -3.61 9.52 10.01
C ASN A 344 -2.76 8.29 9.60
N ASN A 345 -3.39 7.26 9.07
CA ASN A 345 -2.70 6.02 8.73
C ASN A 345 -1.77 6.12 7.50
N ALA A 346 -1.77 7.23 6.75
CA ALA A 346 -1.01 7.36 5.51
C ALA A 346 0.51 7.20 5.76
N GLY A 347 1.06 7.99 6.69
CA GLY A 347 2.50 7.93 7.01
C GLY A 347 2.95 6.55 7.51
N ALA A 348 2.12 5.89 8.32
CA ALA A 348 2.41 4.55 8.84
C ALA A 348 2.36 3.46 7.74
N MET A 349 1.64 3.70 6.64
CA MET A 349 1.53 2.73 5.54
C MET A 349 2.62 2.88 4.48
N VAL A 350 3.36 4.00 4.44
CA VAL A 350 4.43 4.25 3.45
C VAL A 350 5.45 3.10 3.39
N PRO A 351 6.03 2.60 4.49
CA PRO A 351 7.00 1.52 4.40
C PRO A 351 6.40 0.22 3.85
N THR A 352 5.18 -0.12 4.27
CA THR A 352 4.47 -1.34 3.82
C THR A 352 4.16 -1.28 2.32
N LEU A 353 3.66 -0.13 1.84
CA LEU A 353 3.37 0.07 0.42
C LEU A 353 4.65 0.15 -0.43
N GLY A 354 5.74 0.73 0.12
CA GLY A 354 7.04 0.72 -0.53
C GLY A 354 7.58 -0.69 -0.76
N ILE A 355 7.49 -1.57 0.25
CA ILE A 355 7.85 -2.98 0.11
C ILE A 355 6.94 -3.67 -0.91
N ALA A 356 5.62 -3.45 -0.83
CA ALA A 356 4.68 -4.00 -1.80
C ALA A 356 5.04 -3.61 -3.24
N LEU A 357 5.42 -2.33 -3.47
CA LEU A 357 5.85 -1.85 -4.78
C LEU A 357 7.12 -2.56 -5.26
N VAL A 358 8.14 -2.70 -4.41
CA VAL A 358 9.38 -3.42 -4.76
C VAL A 358 9.09 -4.87 -5.13
N ILE A 359 8.20 -5.54 -4.40
CA ILE A 359 7.79 -6.93 -4.68
C ILE A 359 7.14 -7.02 -6.06
N VAL A 360 6.11 -6.21 -6.33
CA VAL A 360 5.34 -6.33 -7.59
C VAL A 360 6.16 -5.88 -8.81
N VAL A 361 7.04 -4.88 -8.66
CA VAL A 361 8.00 -4.50 -9.70
C VAL A 361 8.97 -5.64 -9.99
N SER A 362 9.47 -6.32 -8.97
CA SER A 362 10.35 -7.49 -9.13
C SER A 362 9.65 -8.62 -9.89
N VAL A 363 8.40 -8.91 -9.55
CA VAL A 363 7.59 -9.92 -10.27
C VAL A 363 7.34 -9.51 -11.72
N LEU A 364 7.06 -8.24 -11.97
CA LEU A 364 6.90 -7.72 -13.34
C LEU A 364 8.19 -7.87 -14.15
N LEU A 365 9.35 -7.53 -13.57
CA LEU A 365 10.64 -7.71 -14.24
C LEU A 365 10.91 -9.18 -14.58
N ILE A 366 10.56 -10.11 -13.68
CA ILE A 366 10.65 -11.55 -13.93
C ILE A 366 9.70 -11.96 -15.06
N ALA A 367 8.45 -11.50 -15.04
CA ALA A 367 7.47 -11.80 -16.10
C ALA A 367 7.93 -11.26 -17.48
N CYS A 368 8.44 -10.03 -17.50
CA CYS A 368 8.97 -9.41 -18.71
C CYS A 368 10.21 -10.15 -19.23
N ALA A 369 11.12 -10.56 -18.35
CA ALA A 369 12.30 -11.35 -18.76
C ALA A 369 11.88 -12.72 -19.34
N ASN A 370 10.81 -13.34 -18.80
CA ASN A 370 10.24 -14.57 -19.36
C ASN A 370 9.73 -14.36 -20.79
N VAL A 371 8.92 -13.32 -21.00
CA VAL A 371 8.40 -13.00 -22.32
C VAL A 371 9.53 -12.64 -23.30
N GLY A 372 10.53 -11.86 -22.83
CA GLY A 372 11.74 -11.57 -23.60
C GLY A 372 12.49 -12.84 -24.03
N ASN A 373 12.66 -13.79 -23.12
CA ASN A 373 13.28 -15.09 -23.43
C ASN A 373 12.45 -15.88 -24.47
N LEU A 374 11.12 -15.93 -24.30
CA LEU A 374 10.22 -16.61 -25.24
C LEU A 374 10.22 -15.95 -26.63
N LEU A 375 10.25 -14.62 -26.70
CA LEU A 375 10.36 -13.86 -27.94
C LEU A 375 11.70 -14.10 -28.65
N LEU A 376 12.81 -14.18 -27.90
CA LEU A 376 14.13 -14.52 -28.42
C LEU A 376 14.15 -15.92 -29.02
N VAL A 377 13.59 -16.94 -28.32
CA VAL A 377 13.48 -18.31 -28.84
C VAL A 377 12.73 -18.31 -30.15
N ARG A 378 11.62 -17.62 -30.24
CA ARG A 378 10.78 -17.54 -31.44
C ARG A 378 11.45 -16.80 -32.60
N ALA A 379 12.14 -15.70 -32.32
CA ALA A 379 12.86 -14.93 -33.33
C ALA A 379 13.96 -15.79 -34.00
N PHE A 380 14.66 -16.62 -33.20
CA PHE A 380 15.66 -17.54 -33.74
C PHE A 380 15.04 -18.70 -34.53
N ALA A 381 13.90 -19.25 -34.10
CA ALA A 381 13.20 -20.27 -34.87
C ALA A 381 12.76 -19.77 -36.27
N ARG A 382 12.59 -18.44 -36.42
CA ARG A 382 12.23 -17.78 -37.67
C ARG A 382 13.40 -17.12 -38.39
N GLN A 383 14.64 -17.38 -37.95
CA GLN A 383 15.82 -16.70 -38.49
C GLN A 383 15.91 -16.85 -40.03
N HIS A 384 15.62 -18.03 -40.57
CA HIS A 384 15.65 -18.27 -42.01
C HIS A 384 14.62 -17.39 -42.77
N GLU A 385 13.38 -17.32 -42.29
CA GLU A 385 12.33 -16.47 -42.87
C GLU A 385 12.72 -14.99 -42.84
N LEU A 386 13.30 -14.51 -41.71
CA LEU A 386 13.76 -13.12 -41.57
C LEU A 386 14.94 -12.82 -42.50
N THR A 387 15.86 -13.78 -42.68
CA THR A 387 17.00 -13.63 -43.60
C THR A 387 16.56 -13.53 -45.06
N VAL A 388 15.60 -14.38 -45.49
CA VAL A 388 15.01 -14.31 -46.82
C VAL A 388 14.33 -12.96 -47.03
N ARG A 389 13.57 -12.43 -46.07
CA ARG A 389 12.94 -11.11 -46.19
C ARG A 389 13.93 -9.98 -46.32
N LEU A 390 15.04 -10.03 -45.56
CA LEU A 390 16.12 -9.05 -45.67
C LEU A 390 16.85 -9.12 -47.03
N SER A 391 17.05 -10.34 -47.59
CA SER A 391 17.69 -10.51 -48.91
C SER A 391 16.82 -9.99 -50.05
N ILE A 392 15.49 -9.98 -49.90
CA ILE A 392 14.51 -9.43 -50.87
C ILE A 392 14.35 -7.90 -50.68
N GLY A 393 15.10 -7.27 -49.75
CA GLY A 393 15.13 -5.80 -49.60
C GLY A 393 14.23 -5.25 -48.46
N ALA A 394 13.69 -6.07 -47.57
CA ALA A 394 12.96 -5.54 -46.41
C ALA A 394 13.86 -4.74 -45.49
N GLY A 395 13.50 -3.48 -45.16
CA GLY A 395 14.25 -2.62 -44.29
C GLY A 395 14.27 -3.14 -42.82
N ARG A 396 15.42 -3.02 -42.14
CA ARG A 396 15.61 -3.44 -40.73
C ARG A 396 14.60 -2.77 -39.77
N ALA A 397 14.29 -1.49 -39.98
CA ALA A 397 13.30 -0.75 -39.18
C ALA A 397 11.89 -1.38 -39.28
N ARG A 398 11.51 -1.93 -40.45
CA ARG A 398 10.22 -2.60 -40.65
C ARG A 398 10.14 -3.90 -39.82
N LEU A 399 11.24 -4.68 -39.78
CA LEU A 399 11.29 -5.90 -38.96
C LEU A 399 11.22 -5.61 -37.46
N VAL A 400 11.96 -4.58 -37.02
CA VAL A 400 11.91 -4.11 -35.59
C VAL A 400 10.47 -3.68 -35.27
N ARG A 401 9.84 -2.86 -36.10
CA ARG A 401 8.46 -2.41 -35.88
C ARG A 401 7.48 -3.59 -35.80
N GLN A 402 7.59 -4.57 -36.71
CA GLN A 402 6.74 -5.75 -36.71
C GLN A 402 6.86 -6.54 -35.39
N LEU A 403 8.10 -6.79 -34.89
CA LEU A 403 8.35 -7.50 -33.64
C LEU A 403 7.82 -6.72 -32.43
N LEU A 404 7.97 -5.39 -32.45
CA LEU A 404 7.40 -4.53 -31.42
C LEU A 404 5.87 -4.55 -31.44
N THR A 405 5.23 -4.57 -32.63
CA THR A 405 3.78 -4.68 -32.74
C THR A 405 3.26 -6.03 -32.21
N GLU A 406 3.96 -7.15 -32.47
CA GLU A 406 3.65 -8.45 -31.87
C GLU A 406 3.73 -8.40 -30.33
N GLY A 407 4.79 -7.79 -29.79
CA GLY A 407 4.96 -7.59 -28.34
C GLY A 407 3.87 -6.70 -27.74
N MET A 408 3.51 -5.62 -28.45
CA MET A 408 2.48 -4.68 -28.01
C MET A 408 1.09 -5.31 -27.97
N LEU A 409 0.75 -6.18 -28.92
CA LEU A 409 -0.51 -6.93 -28.92
C LEU A 409 -0.60 -7.89 -27.72
N LEU A 410 0.48 -8.63 -27.42
CA LEU A 410 0.56 -9.48 -26.24
C LEU A 410 0.35 -8.67 -24.96
N SER A 411 1.01 -7.52 -24.86
CA SER A 411 0.92 -6.64 -23.72
C SER A 411 -0.45 -6.00 -23.55
N LEU A 412 -1.13 -5.67 -24.64
CA LEU A 412 -2.49 -5.12 -24.60
C LEU A 412 -3.51 -6.17 -24.11
N CYS A 413 -3.41 -7.41 -24.59
CA CYS A 413 -4.23 -8.51 -24.08
C CYS A 413 -3.94 -8.79 -22.61
N ALA A 414 -2.67 -8.73 -22.22
CA ALA A 414 -2.26 -8.91 -20.82
C ALA A 414 -2.73 -7.75 -19.94
N ALA A 415 -2.71 -6.51 -20.41
CA ALA A 415 -3.23 -5.36 -19.68
C ALA A 415 -4.74 -5.48 -19.42
N ALA A 416 -5.52 -5.94 -20.40
CA ALA A 416 -6.94 -6.21 -20.20
C ALA A 416 -7.19 -7.26 -19.10
N GLY A 417 -6.44 -8.38 -19.13
CA GLY A 417 -6.49 -9.38 -18.07
C GLY A 417 -5.97 -8.84 -16.72
N GLY A 418 -4.95 -7.99 -16.76
CA GLY A 418 -4.37 -7.32 -15.57
C GLY A 418 -5.36 -6.42 -14.86
N VAL A 419 -6.18 -5.67 -15.60
CA VAL A 419 -7.27 -4.85 -15.02
C VAL A 419 -8.28 -5.72 -14.28
N VAL A 420 -8.66 -6.90 -14.83
CA VAL A 420 -9.57 -7.85 -14.17
C VAL A 420 -8.94 -8.36 -12.85
N ILE A 421 -7.65 -8.75 -12.88
CA ILE A 421 -6.95 -9.19 -11.67
C ILE A 421 -6.82 -8.05 -10.66
N ALA A 422 -6.50 -6.84 -11.09
CA ALA A 422 -6.40 -5.68 -10.23
C ALA A 422 -7.74 -5.37 -9.54
N HIS A 423 -8.86 -5.53 -10.24
CA HIS A 423 -10.19 -5.37 -9.67
C HIS A 423 -10.46 -6.35 -8.52
N TRP A 424 -10.07 -7.62 -8.66
CA TRP A 424 -10.22 -8.62 -7.60
C TRP A 424 -9.23 -8.42 -6.45
N LEU A 425 -7.98 -8.05 -6.75
CA LEU A 425 -6.95 -7.83 -5.74
C LEU A 425 -7.16 -6.52 -4.96
N ARG A 426 -7.89 -5.55 -5.50
CA ARG A 426 -8.18 -4.27 -4.83
C ARG A 426 -8.75 -4.49 -3.43
N ASP A 427 -9.74 -5.37 -3.32
CA ASP A 427 -10.45 -5.62 -2.07
C ASP A 427 -9.66 -6.55 -1.13
N ALA A 428 -8.61 -7.20 -1.64
CA ALA A 428 -7.78 -8.12 -0.85
C ALA A 428 -7.07 -7.42 0.32
N LEU A 429 -6.66 -6.16 0.17
CA LEU A 429 -6.05 -5.39 1.26
C LEU A 429 -7.05 -5.12 2.39
N ALA A 430 -8.28 -4.79 2.05
CA ALA A 430 -9.36 -4.60 3.03
C ALA A 430 -9.67 -5.91 3.78
N PHE A 431 -9.64 -7.05 3.09
CA PHE A 431 -9.83 -8.36 3.69
C PHE A 431 -8.66 -8.77 4.60
N LEU A 432 -7.44 -8.39 4.27
CA LEU A 432 -6.24 -8.66 5.08
C LEU A 432 -6.11 -7.76 6.31
N THR A 433 -6.83 -6.61 6.34
CA THR A 433 -6.88 -5.71 7.48
C THR A 433 -8.16 -5.97 8.26
N PRO A 434 -8.10 -6.55 9.47
CA PRO A 434 -9.29 -6.75 10.29
C PRO A 434 -9.93 -5.40 10.64
N PRO A 435 -11.27 -5.35 10.72
CA PRO A 435 -11.97 -4.14 11.14
C PRO A 435 -11.45 -3.68 12.51
N ARG A 436 -11.11 -2.42 12.63
CA ARG A 436 -10.67 -1.80 13.89
C ARG A 436 -11.86 -1.12 14.54
N GLY A 437 -12.37 -1.68 15.64
CA GLY A 437 -13.45 -1.05 16.41
C GLY A 437 -14.72 -0.75 15.60
N GLY A 438 -15.11 -1.63 14.67
CA GLY A 438 -16.21 -1.39 13.73
C GLY A 438 -15.83 -0.51 12.52
N ILE A 439 -14.58 -0.08 12.40
CA ILE A 439 -14.09 0.73 11.30
C ILE A 439 -13.57 -0.20 10.21
N VAL A 440 -14.28 -0.26 9.10
CA VAL A 440 -13.85 -0.97 7.89
C VAL A 440 -12.88 -0.08 7.14
N LEU A 441 -11.66 -0.58 6.87
CA LEU A 441 -10.73 0.11 5.99
C LEU A 441 -11.33 0.14 4.57
N ARG A 442 -12.08 1.18 4.26
CA ARG A 442 -12.52 1.43 2.90
C ARG A 442 -11.40 2.19 2.19
N LEU A 443 -10.77 1.51 1.26
CA LEU A 443 -9.80 2.18 0.39
C LEU A 443 -10.58 2.98 -0.64
N PRO A 444 -10.40 4.30 -0.69
CA PRO A 444 -10.87 5.07 -1.82
C PRO A 444 -10.09 4.58 -3.05
N GLY A 445 -10.75 4.22 -4.10
CA GLY A 445 -10.08 3.82 -5.33
C GLY A 445 -11.05 3.01 -6.21
N GLU A 446 -11.82 3.69 -7.03
CA GLU A 446 -12.28 3.12 -8.28
C GLU A 446 -11.04 2.94 -9.18
N LEU A 447 -11.05 1.93 -10.07
CA LEU A 447 -10.02 1.80 -11.10
C LEU A 447 -10.11 3.05 -12.01
N ASP A 448 -9.47 4.13 -11.57
CA ASP A 448 -9.43 5.40 -12.30
C ASP A 448 -8.60 5.22 -13.57
N TRP A 449 -8.89 6.03 -14.59
CA TRP A 449 -8.13 6.08 -15.85
C TRP A 449 -6.61 6.22 -15.61
N ARG A 450 -6.19 6.77 -14.48
CA ARG A 450 -4.77 6.92 -14.07
C ARG A 450 -4.11 5.59 -13.73
N VAL A 451 -4.81 4.72 -12.99
CA VAL A 451 -4.33 3.35 -12.71
C VAL A 451 -4.19 2.59 -14.03
N VAL A 452 -5.17 2.74 -14.93
CA VAL A 452 -5.13 2.14 -16.25
C VAL A 452 -4.00 2.72 -17.10
N SER A 453 -3.81 4.04 -17.09
CA SER A 453 -2.74 4.70 -17.86
C SER A 453 -1.34 4.38 -17.31
N ALA A 454 -1.17 4.36 -15.99
CA ALA A 454 0.09 3.97 -15.35
C ALA A 454 0.42 2.51 -15.68
N SER A 455 -0.57 1.62 -15.59
CA SER A 455 -0.41 0.20 -15.96
C SER A 455 -0.08 0.04 -17.44
N ALA A 456 -0.71 0.82 -18.33
CA ALA A 456 -0.40 0.85 -19.75
C ALA A 456 1.01 1.40 -20.02
N ALA A 457 1.44 2.44 -19.30
CA ALA A 457 2.80 2.98 -19.42
C ALA A 457 3.86 1.96 -18.95
N VAL A 458 3.65 1.33 -17.81
CA VAL A 458 4.53 0.26 -17.29
C VAL A 458 4.60 -0.89 -18.29
N CYS A 459 3.46 -1.29 -18.86
CA CYS A 459 3.37 -2.32 -19.91
C CYS A 459 4.12 -1.90 -21.17
N GLY A 460 3.96 -0.65 -21.61
CA GLY A 460 4.68 -0.09 -22.77
C GLY A 460 6.19 -0.08 -22.57
N VAL A 461 6.66 0.39 -21.42
CA VAL A 461 8.08 0.40 -21.04
C VAL A 461 8.64 -1.03 -21.00
N ALA A 462 7.92 -1.96 -20.37
CA ALA A 462 8.30 -3.36 -20.31
C ALA A 462 8.42 -3.96 -21.72
N THR A 463 7.43 -3.71 -22.60
CA THR A 463 7.45 -4.18 -24.00
C THR A 463 8.63 -3.59 -24.77
N LEU A 464 8.93 -2.30 -24.59
CA LEU A 464 10.09 -1.67 -25.22
C LEU A 464 11.40 -2.32 -24.76
N ILE A 465 11.62 -2.45 -23.45
CA ILE A 465 12.88 -3.00 -22.91
C ILE A 465 13.09 -4.45 -23.39
N PHE A 466 12.07 -5.29 -23.26
CA PHE A 466 12.18 -6.74 -23.54
C PHE A 466 11.81 -7.14 -24.96
N GLY A 467 11.12 -6.29 -25.74
CA GLY A 467 10.85 -6.47 -27.16
C GLY A 467 11.95 -5.88 -28.08
N LEU A 468 12.53 -4.73 -27.69
CA LEU A 468 13.53 -4.03 -28.48
C LEU A 468 14.88 -4.78 -28.52
N VAL A 469 15.30 -5.35 -27.38
CA VAL A 469 16.56 -6.11 -27.31
C VAL A 469 16.57 -7.31 -28.26
N PRO A 470 15.55 -8.19 -28.27
CA PRO A 470 15.45 -9.25 -29.29
C PRO A 470 15.41 -8.71 -30.72
N ALA A 471 14.62 -7.66 -30.95
CA ALA A 471 14.45 -7.08 -32.27
C ALA A 471 15.76 -6.52 -32.85
N ILE A 472 16.56 -5.84 -32.02
CA ILE A 472 17.90 -5.33 -32.42
C ILE A 472 18.86 -6.49 -32.68
N ILE A 473 18.90 -7.50 -31.77
CA ILE A 473 19.84 -8.63 -31.94
C ILE A 473 19.53 -9.39 -33.23
N THR A 474 18.24 -9.60 -33.54
CA THR A 474 17.83 -10.33 -34.76
C THR A 474 17.94 -9.51 -36.06
N SER A 475 17.86 -8.18 -35.99
CA SER A 475 18.03 -7.29 -37.15
C SER A 475 19.49 -7.11 -37.60
N HIS A 476 20.47 -7.38 -36.70
CA HIS A 476 21.91 -7.27 -37.00
C HIS A 476 22.56 -8.60 -37.45
N ILE A 477 21.78 -9.49 -38.08
CA ILE A 477 22.30 -10.75 -38.62
C ILE A 477 23.20 -10.45 -39.83
N ASP A 478 24.40 -11.02 -39.86
CA ASP A 478 25.31 -10.98 -41.02
C ASP A 478 24.77 -11.87 -42.15
N LEU A 479 24.22 -11.21 -43.17
CA LEU A 479 23.66 -11.87 -44.36
C LEU A 479 24.69 -12.77 -45.10
N ALA A 480 25.97 -12.35 -45.16
CA ALA A 480 27.02 -13.10 -45.81
C ALA A 480 27.44 -14.33 -45.00
N GLY A 481 27.40 -14.23 -43.66
CA GLY A 481 27.64 -15.37 -42.76
C GLY A 481 26.47 -16.37 -42.75
N ALA A 482 25.22 -15.89 -42.77
CA ALA A 482 24.02 -16.73 -42.70
C ALA A 482 23.80 -17.57 -43.99
N LEU A 483 24.15 -17.03 -45.15
CA LEU A 483 24.07 -17.76 -46.45
C LEU A 483 25.23 -18.76 -46.63
N ARG A 484 26.38 -18.53 -46.04
CA ARG A 484 27.55 -19.45 -46.07
C ARG A 484 27.47 -20.54 -44.97
N SER A 485 26.65 -20.39 -43.95
CA SER A 485 26.56 -21.30 -42.80
C SER A 485 25.55 -22.44 -42.95
N GLN A 486 25.37 -23.01 -44.18
CA GLN A 486 24.90 -24.42 -44.28
C GLN A 486 25.84 -25.42 -43.58
N SER A 487 27.08 -24.95 -43.19
CA SER A 487 28.06 -25.68 -42.44
C SER A 487 28.55 -24.86 -41.21
N GLY A 488 27.82 -24.90 -40.13
CA GLY A 488 28.36 -24.64 -38.77
C GLY A 488 28.66 -23.24 -38.33
N GLY A 489 27.79 -22.27 -38.47
CA GLY A 489 28.03 -20.87 -38.05
C GLY A 489 27.71 -20.57 -36.58
N VAL A 490 28.76 -20.49 -35.71
CA VAL A 490 28.74 -20.39 -34.23
C VAL A 490 28.64 -18.95 -33.67
N ALA A 491 28.89 -17.89 -34.50
CA ALA A 491 29.15 -16.55 -33.96
C ALA A 491 27.88 -15.77 -33.51
N GLY A 492 26.76 -15.84 -34.21
CA GLY A 492 25.48 -15.16 -33.87
C GLY A 492 24.75 -15.82 -32.66
N SER A 493 24.95 -17.13 -32.48
CA SER A 493 24.37 -17.92 -31.39
C SER A 493 24.90 -17.54 -29.99
N ARG A 494 26.21 -17.22 -29.85
CA ARG A 494 26.86 -16.94 -28.55
C ARG A 494 26.33 -15.68 -27.86
N ARG A 495 26.09 -14.59 -28.59
CA ARG A 495 25.58 -13.32 -28.02
C ARG A 495 24.15 -13.49 -27.49
N ALA A 496 23.30 -14.16 -28.26
CA ALA A 496 21.94 -14.43 -27.86
C ALA A 496 21.85 -15.36 -26.66
N THR A 497 22.69 -16.42 -26.63
CA THR A 497 22.76 -17.33 -25.46
C THR A 497 23.20 -16.58 -24.20
N ARG A 498 24.17 -15.67 -24.29
CA ARG A 498 24.60 -14.85 -23.16
C ARG A 498 23.48 -13.95 -22.65
N VAL A 499 22.73 -13.27 -23.52
CA VAL A 499 21.60 -12.42 -23.13
C VAL A 499 20.51 -13.24 -22.45
N ARG A 500 20.15 -14.41 -22.99
CA ARG A 500 19.18 -15.31 -22.36
C ARG A 500 19.63 -15.77 -20.97
N SER A 501 20.88 -16.21 -20.86
CA SER A 501 21.44 -16.63 -19.56
C SER A 501 21.46 -15.47 -18.57
N ALA A 502 21.80 -14.25 -18.99
CA ALA A 502 21.75 -13.06 -18.14
C ALA A 502 20.32 -12.75 -17.64
N LEU A 503 19.32 -12.86 -18.51
CA LEU A 503 17.92 -12.68 -18.11
C LEU A 503 17.50 -13.73 -17.07
N VAL A 504 17.88 -14.99 -17.23
CA VAL A 504 17.58 -16.06 -16.26
C VAL A 504 18.33 -15.84 -14.95
N VAL A 505 19.60 -15.39 -14.98
CA VAL A 505 20.35 -15.02 -13.77
C VAL A 505 19.64 -13.93 -12.98
N VAL A 506 19.16 -12.87 -13.65
CA VAL A 506 18.40 -11.78 -13.00
C VAL A 506 17.10 -12.30 -12.41
N GLN A 507 16.36 -13.18 -13.14
CA GLN A 507 15.12 -13.78 -12.64
C GLN A 507 15.35 -14.62 -11.38
N ILE A 508 16.37 -15.47 -11.40
CA ILE A 508 16.73 -16.30 -10.23
C ILE A 508 17.17 -15.41 -9.07
N ALA A 509 17.95 -14.37 -9.33
CA ALA A 509 18.41 -13.44 -8.31
C ALA A 509 17.23 -12.70 -7.63
N LEU A 510 16.29 -12.15 -8.42
CA LEU A 510 15.09 -11.50 -7.89
C LEU A 510 14.20 -12.48 -7.13
N SER A 511 14.01 -13.70 -7.64
CA SER A 511 13.24 -14.74 -6.96
C SER A 511 13.85 -15.14 -5.61
N LEU A 512 15.18 -15.23 -5.55
CA LEU A 512 15.89 -15.54 -4.30
C LEU A 512 15.73 -14.44 -3.26
N VAL A 513 15.84 -13.16 -3.66
CA VAL A 513 15.60 -12.01 -2.76
C VAL A 513 14.19 -12.06 -2.18
N LEU A 514 13.17 -12.31 -3.01
CA LEU A 514 11.77 -12.41 -2.55
C LEU A 514 11.56 -13.60 -1.62
N LEU A 515 12.17 -14.74 -1.89
CA LEU A 515 12.08 -15.92 -1.06
C LEU A 515 12.75 -15.76 0.30
N VAL A 516 13.95 -15.15 0.33
CA VAL A 516 14.66 -14.89 1.59
C VAL A 516 13.84 -13.91 2.43
N GLY A 517 13.30 -12.84 1.82
CA GLY A 517 12.41 -11.92 2.51
C GLY A 517 11.16 -12.61 3.07
N ALA A 518 10.52 -13.48 2.28
CA ALA A 518 9.38 -14.28 2.73
C ALA A 518 9.75 -15.19 3.91
N GLY A 519 10.86 -15.91 3.82
CA GLY A 519 11.33 -16.80 4.87
C GLY A 519 11.64 -16.10 6.19
N LEU A 520 12.28 -14.91 6.13
CA LEU A 520 12.55 -14.09 7.31
C LEU A 520 11.25 -13.58 7.96
N LEU A 521 10.26 -13.12 7.16
CA LEU A 521 8.97 -12.70 7.69
C LEU A 521 8.15 -13.88 8.25
N ILE A 522 8.20 -15.07 7.64
CA ILE A 522 7.59 -16.28 8.20
C ILE A 522 8.18 -16.56 9.58
N LYS A 523 9.51 -16.57 9.69
CA LYS A 523 10.19 -16.83 10.96
C LYS A 523 9.88 -15.77 12.01
N SER A 524 9.88 -14.49 11.62
CA SER A 524 9.50 -13.36 12.49
C SER A 524 8.05 -13.45 12.96
N PHE A 525 7.12 -13.80 12.07
CA PHE A 525 5.71 -13.97 12.43
C PHE A 525 5.49 -15.15 13.38
N LEU A 526 6.19 -16.26 13.19
CA LEU A 526 6.16 -17.40 14.10
C LEU A 526 6.73 -17.03 15.48
N ALA A 527 7.81 -16.25 15.53
CA ALA A 527 8.38 -15.72 16.78
C ALA A 527 7.38 -14.82 17.53
N ILE A 528 6.69 -13.93 16.81
CA ILE A 528 5.63 -13.07 17.39
C ILE A 528 4.50 -13.93 17.98
N ARG A 529 4.09 -15.01 17.30
CA ARG A 529 3.00 -15.87 17.77
C ARG A 529 3.33 -16.63 19.06
N THR A 530 4.60 -16.89 19.31
CA THR A 530 5.10 -17.56 20.52
C THR A 530 5.62 -16.58 21.59
N ALA A 531 5.78 -15.29 21.23
CA ALA A 531 6.24 -14.26 22.15
C ALA A 531 5.19 -13.98 23.22
N SER A 532 5.66 -13.84 24.47
CA SER A 532 4.81 -13.36 25.57
C SER A 532 4.83 -11.83 25.59
N PRO A 533 3.65 -11.19 25.49
CA PRO A 533 3.59 -9.72 25.64
C PRO A 533 3.77 -9.24 27.10
N GLY A 534 4.01 -10.15 28.04
CA GLY A 534 4.13 -9.87 29.48
C GLY A 534 2.80 -9.95 30.25
N PHE A 535 1.70 -10.25 29.56
CA PHE A 535 0.37 -10.45 30.13
C PHE A 535 -0.33 -11.65 29.45
N THR A 536 -1.42 -12.13 30.07
CA THR A 536 -2.20 -13.25 29.53
C THR A 536 -3.10 -12.81 28.38
N THR A 537 -2.97 -13.44 27.22
CA THR A 537 -3.83 -13.20 26.04
C THR A 537 -5.01 -14.15 25.96
N ASP A 538 -4.85 -15.37 26.49
CA ASP A 538 -5.85 -16.43 26.43
C ASP A 538 -6.84 -16.32 27.58
N GLY A 539 -8.12 -16.50 27.26
CA GLY A 539 -9.18 -16.41 28.28
C GLY A 539 -9.38 -15.03 28.86
N VAL A 540 -8.90 -13.96 28.21
CA VAL A 540 -9.18 -12.58 28.56
C VAL A 540 -9.89 -11.89 27.40
N LEU A 541 -11.05 -11.32 27.66
CA LEU A 541 -11.81 -10.49 26.74
C LEU A 541 -11.65 -9.02 27.12
N THR A 542 -11.73 -8.14 26.14
CA THR A 542 -11.71 -6.69 26.38
C THR A 542 -12.82 -5.99 25.60
N THR A 543 -13.38 -4.95 26.19
CA THR A 543 -14.35 -4.03 25.55
C THR A 543 -14.20 -2.63 26.16
N THR A 544 -14.62 -1.61 25.43
CA THR A 544 -14.69 -0.24 25.95
C THR A 544 -16.05 0.00 26.59
N VAL A 545 -16.06 0.58 27.78
CA VAL A 545 -17.24 1.07 28.48
C VAL A 545 -17.13 2.60 28.54
N ASP A 546 -18.08 3.27 27.92
CA ASP A 546 -18.08 4.71 27.76
C ASP A 546 -19.34 5.28 28.44
N ALA A 547 -19.24 5.52 29.75
CA ALA A 547 -20.31 6.12 30.54
C ALA A 547 -20.49 7.61 30.22
N PHE A 548 -19.47 8.24 29.64
CA PHE A 548 -19.51 9.64 29.30
C PHE A 548 -20.48 9.93 28.14
N THR A 549 -20.55 9.03 27.14
CA THR A 549 -21.52 9.17 26.02
C THR A 549 -23.00 9.11 26.48
N ALA A 550 -23.25 8.57 27.66
CA ALA A 550 -24.56 8.61 28.33
C ALA A 550 -24.76 9.88 29.19
N GLY A 551 -23.85 10.86 29.13
CA GLY A 551 -23.95 12.12 29.87
C GLY A 551 -23.50 12.05 31.33
N TYR A 552 -22.73 11.02 31.71
CA TYR A 552 -22.23 10.86 33.07
C TYR A 552 -21.02 11.77 33.32
N ASP A 553 -21.03 12.50 34.44
CA ASP A 553 -19.85 13.10 34.99
C ASP A 553 -18.92 12.02 35.59
N VAL A 554 -17.71 12.41 35.99
CA VAL A 554 -16.71 11.50 36.54
C VAL A 554 -17.22 10.75 37.81
N ARG A 555 -18.00 11.41 38.67
CA ARG A 555 -18.51 10.83 39.90
C ARG A 555 -19.59 9.77 39.60
N ARG A 556 -20.55 10.11 38.77
CA ARG A 556 -21.63 9.19 38.38
C ARG A 556 -21.09 8.02 37.55
N ALA A 557 -20.11 8.27 36.67
CA ALA A 557 -19.42 7.24 35.91
C ALA A 557 -18.74 6.23 36.85
N ARG A 558 -18.11 6.69 37.95
CA ARG A 558 -17.46 5.82 38.96
C ARG A 558 -18.48 4.90 39.63
N THR A 559 -19.62 5.42 40.08
CA THR A 559 -20.70 4.61 40.70
C THR A 559 -21.17 3.54 39.70
N PHE A 560 -21.44 3.93 38.48
CA PHE A 560 -21.81 2.99 37.39
C PHE A 560 -20.74 1.91 37.15
N GLN A 561 -19.45 2.29 37.16
CA GLN A 561 -18.33 1.37 36.94
C GLN A 561 -18.19 0.38 38.12
N ASP A 562 -18.34 0.83 39.36
CA ASP A 562 -18.28 -0.01 40.57
C ASP A 562 -19.48 -1.01 40.57
N GLU A 563 -20.69 -0.59 40.21
CA GLU A 563 -21.84 -1.50 40.09
C GLU A 563 -21.72 -2.46 38.92
N LEU A 564 -21.20 -1.99 37.78
CA LEU A 564 -21.02 -2.83 36.60
C LEU A 564 -20.02 -3.97 36.84
N ILE A 565 -18.89 -3.67 37.51
CA ILE A 565 -17.86 -4.70 37.73
C ILE A 565 -18.37 -5.81 38.66
N GLU A 566 -19.19 -5.50 39.67
CA GLU A 566 -19.82 -6.50 40.53
C GLU A 566 -20.82 -7.37 39.79
N ARG A 567 -21.64 -6.77 38.92
CA ARG A 567 -22.57 -7.53 38.07
C ARG A 567 -21.86 -8.41 37.05
N VAL A 568 -20.79 -7.91 36.42
CA VAL A 568 -19.99 -8.69 35.48
C VAL A 568 -19.33 -9.89 36.16
N ARG A 569 -18.85 -9.74 37.40
CA ARG A 569 -18.32 -10.85 38.22
C ARG A 569 -19.38 -11.90 38.55
N GLY A 570 -20.64 -11.48 38.65
CA GLY A 570 -21.79 -12.39 38.85
C GLY A 570 -22.21 -13.17 37.62
N ILE A 571 -21.69 -12.87 36.43
CA ILE A 571 -22.02 -13.61 35.20
C ILE A 571 -21.35 -15.00 35.28
N SER A 572 -22.14 -16.06 35.08
CA SER A 572 -21.66 -17.43 35.06
C SER A 572 -20.50 -17.59 34.04
N GLY A 573 -19.37 -18.15 34.48
CA GLY A 573 -18.16 -18.36 33.68
C GLY A 573 -17.18 -17.19 33.72
N VAL A 574 -17.47 -16.06 34.37
CA VAL A 574 -16.50 -14.97 34.62
C VAL A 574 -15.67 -15.33 35.86
N GLN A 575 -14.36 -15.32 35.71
CA GLN A 575 -13.40 -15.61 36.79
C GLN A 575 -12.90 -14.35 37.50
N ALA A 576 -12.66 -13.29 36.70
CA ALA A 576 -12.22 -11.99 37.19
C ALA A 576 -12.61 -10.88 36.20
N ALA A 577 -12.74 -9.65 36.70
CA ALA A 577 -13.00 -8.49 35.87
C ALA A 577 -12.25 -7.28 36.44
N ALA A 578 -11.74 -6.43 35.57
CA ALA A 578 -10.99 -5.24 35.95
C ALA A 578 -11.22 -4.11 34.95
N PHE A 579 -11.01 -2.87 35.41
CA PHE A 579 -10.99 -1.71 34.52
C PHE A 579 -9.57 -1.18 34.35
N SER A 580 -9.31 -0.59 33.17
CA SER A 580 -8.12 0.20 32.89
C SER A 580 -8.45 1.40 31.99
N ALA A 581 -7.64 2.44 32.05
CA ALA A 581 -7.79 3.60 31.18
C ALA A 581 -7.55 3.23 29.71
N SER A 582 -6.60 2.29 29.46
CA SER A 582 -6.29 1.79 28.12
C SER A 582 -5.98 0.28 28.14
N THR A 583 -6.40 -0.41 27.09
CA THR A 583 -6.00 -1.81 26.88
C THR A 583 -4.62 -1.84 26.22
N PRO A 584 -3.68 -2.71 26.65
CA PRO A 584 -2.44 -2.93 25.91
C PRO A 584 -2.70 -3.29 24.46
N PHE A 585 -1.82 -2.86 23.55
CA PHE A 585 -1.97 -3.04 22.09
C PHE A 585 -3.18 -2.31 21.49
N SER A 586 -3.82 -1.38 22.24
CA SER A 586 -4.85 -0.56 21.65
C SER A 586 -4.25 0.62 20.89
N TYR A 587 -4.93 1.03 19.81
CA TYR A 587 -4.50 2.19 19.00
C TYR A 587 -4.80 3.53 19.70
N ALA A 588 -5.69 3.51 20.69
CA ALA A 588 -6.05 4.68 21.48
C ALA A 588 -5.00 4.87 22.59
N SER A 589 -4.05 5.73 22.31
CA SER A 589 -3.13 6.43 23.20
C SER A 589 -2.76 5.72 24.50
N THR A 590 -1.55 5.18 24.53
CA THR A 590 -0.81 5.07 25.78
C THR A 590 -0.56 6.50 26.28
N ALA A 591 -1.05 6.83 27.44
CA ALA A 591 -0.77 8.13 28.05
C ALA A 591 0.68 8.14 28.53
N SER A 592 1.39 9.23 28.29
CA SER A 592 2.77 9.42 28.74
C SER A 592 2.85 10.64 29.66
N ALA A 593 3.76 10.61 30.61
CA ALA A 593 4.01 11.73 31.50
C ALA A 593 5.51 11.89 31.76
N PRO A 594 5.99 13.15 31.93
CA PRO A 594 7.30 13.40 32.49
C PRO A 594 7.38 12.83 33.89
N ILE A 595 8.49 12.18 34.21
CA ILE A 595 8.76 11.64 35.55
C ILE A 595 10.02 12.23 36.12
N ALA A 596 10.05 12.32 37.47
CA ALA A 596 11.27 12.58 38.23
C ALA A 596 11.34 11.57 39.39
N VAL A 597 12.53 11.13 39.71
CA VAL A 597 12.79 10.18 40.80
C VAL A 597 13.59 10.87 41.84
N ASP A 598 13.22 10.66 43.11
CA ASP A 598 13.92 11.26 44.24
C ASP A 598 15.39 10.79 44.24
N GLY A 599 16.33 11.75 44.29
CA GLY A 599 17.77 11.45 44.21
C GLY A 599 18.35 11.23 42.82
N TYR A 600 17.54 11.36 41.73
CA TYR A 600 18.04 11.31 40.37
C TYR A 600 17.97 12.68 39.68
N ASP A 601 19.13 13.23 39.30
CA ASP A 601 19.25 14.50 38.58
C ASP A 601 19.48 14.21 37.09
N PRO A 602 18.49 14.43 36.20
CA PRO A 602 18.64 14.16 34.78
C PRO A 602 19.62 15.15 34.13
N PRO A 603 20.31 14.76 33.02
CA PRO A 603 21.09 15.70 32.25
C PRO A 603 20.22 16.90 31.81
N ARG A 604 20.86 18.10 31.77
CA ARG A 604 20.16 19.34 31.37
C ARG A 604 19.47 19.13 30.03
N ASP A 605 18.18 19.47 29.97
CA ASP A 605 17.27 19.32 28.80
C ASP A 605 16.75 17.90 28.49
N GLN A 606 16.95 16.89 29.32
CA GLN A 606 16.38 15.53 29.13
C GLN A 606 15.52 15.12 30.34
N GLN A 607 14.27 15.56 30.38
CA GLN A 607 13.33 15.03 31.36
C GLN A 607 12.86 13.62 30.94
N PRO A 608 13.05 12.60 31.82
CA PRO A 608 12.60 11.25 31.51
C PRO A 608 11.07 11.22 31.35
N ILE A 609 10.60 10.50 30.33
CA ILE A 609 9.18 10.29 30.07
C ILE A 609 8.86 8.82 30.26
N ALA A 610 7.78 8.52 30.98
CA ALA A 610 7.25 7.18 31.13
C ALA A 610 5.80 7.10 30.65
N ASP A 611 5.44 5.96 30.06
CA ASP A 611 4.07 5.63 29.76
C ASP A 611 3.34 5.23 31.06
N TYR A 612 2.03 5.47 31.13
CA TYR A 612 1.27 5.07 32.31
C TYR A 612 -0.15 4.62 31.98
N ASN A 613 -0.73 3.86 32.92
CA ASN A 613 -2.12 3.42 32.87
C ASN A 613 -2.79 3.60 34.27
N SER A 614 -4.05 4.02 34.27
CA SER A 614 -4.89 4.02 35.47
C SER A 614 -5.68 2.71 35.49
N VAL A 615 -5.53 1.94 36.57
CA VAL A 615 -6.05 0.57 36.67
C VAL A 615 -6.79 0.32 37.97
N SER A 616 -7.80 -0.57 37.92
CA SER A 616 -8.48 -1.05 39.12
C SER A 616 -7.60 -2.04 39.89
N ALA A 617 -7.90 -2.29 41.17
CA ALA A 617 -7.12 -3.16 42.06
C ALA A 617 -6.88 -4.57 41.46
N ASP A 618 -7.88 -5.15 40.82
CA ASP A 618 -7.82 -6.53 40.27
C ASP A 618 -7.18 -6.62 38.87
N TYR A 619 -6.68 -5.51 38.32
CA TYR A 619 -6.15 -5.47 36.96
C TYR A 619 -5.00 -6.45 36.75
N PHE A 620 -4.02 -6.46 37.65
CA PHE A 620 -2.84 -7.31 37.57
C PHE A 620 -3.23 -8.82 37.58
N ALA A 621 -4.14 -9.19 38.49
CA ALA A 621 -4.66 -10.55 38.54
C ALA A 621 -5.49 -10.92 37.31
N THR A 622 -6.36 -10.00 36.83
CA THR A 622 -7.19 -10.23 35.64
C THR A 622 -6.32 -10.36 34.38
N MET A 623 -5.31 -9.52 34.21
CA MET A 623 -4.39 -9.56 33.09
C MET A 623 -3.27 -10.59 33.23
N GLY A 624 -3.07 -11.17 34.41
CA GLY A 624 -1.98 -12.11 34.69
C GLY A 624 -0.60 -11.45 34.65
N ILE A 625 -0.48 -10.19 35.07
CA ILE A 625 0.78 -9.47 35.16
C ILE A 625 1.37 -9.70 36.56
N PRO A 626 2.53 -10.36 36.70
CA PRO A 626 3.13 -10.63 38.00
C PRO A 626 3.61 -9.35 38.71
N ILE A 627 3.35 -9.21 39.98
CA ILE A 627 4.03 -8.26 40.84
C ILE A 627 5.32 -8.91 41.34
N VAL A 628 6.46 -8.30 41.02
CA VAL A 628 7.80 -8.88 41.26
C VAL A 628 8.31 -8.50 42.62
N ALA A 629 7.96 -7.29 43.12
CA ALA A 629 8.30 -6.81 44.45
C ALA A 629 7.16 -5.95 45.01
N GLY A 630 7.05 -5.88 46.34
CA GLY A 630 5.99 -5.11 46.99
C GLY A 630 4.60 -5.73 46.89
N ARG A 631 3.57 -4.90 46.63
CA ARG A 631 2.16 -5.32 46.56
C ARG A 631 1.43 -4.74 45.38
N ALA A 632 0.34 -5.39 44.95
CA ALA A 632 -0.63 -4.82 44.04
C ALA A 632 -1.47 -3.71 44.69
N PHE A 633 -2.23 -2.97 43.91
CA PHE A 633 -3.22 -2.03 44.43
C PHE A 633 -4.35 -2.76 45.16
N THR A 634 -4.92 -2.07 46.11
CA THR A 634 -6.08 -2.53 46.91
C THR A 634 -7.23 -1.51 46.79
N THR A 635 -8.39 -1.88 47.31
CA THR A 635 -9.53 -0.94 47.41
C THR A 635 -9.29 0.21 48.36
N ALA A 636 -8.31 0.08 49.29
CA ALA A 636 -7.88 1.13 50.20
C ALA A 636 -7.01 2.22 49.57
N ASP A 637 -6.47 1.98 48.34
CA ASP A 637 -5.69 2.99 47.60
C ASP A 637 -6.67 3.93 46.84
N ASP A 638 -7.54 4.64 47.57
CA ASP A 638 -8.58 5.53 47.04
C ASP A 638 -8.19 7.01 47.04
N GLU A 639 -9.13 7.90 46.75
CA GLU A 639 -8.89 9.34 46.69
C GLU A 639 -8.40 9.96 48.03
N GLY A 640 -8.77 9.37 49.19
CA GLY A 640 -8.39 9.82 50.53
C GLY A 640 -7.02 9.30 50.98
N ALA A 641 -6.49 8.28 50.32
CA ALA A 641 -5.22 7.66 50.61
C ALA A 641 -4.03 8.44 50.04
N ALA A 642 -2.83 8.15 50.57
CA ALA A 642 -1.60 8.69 49.96
C ALA A 642 -1.49 8.29 48.49
N PRO A 643 -1.06 9.20 47.57
CA PRO A 643 -0.86 8.88 46.19
C PRO A 643 0.20 7.78 46.02
N VAL A 644 -0.19 6.69 45.30
CA VAL A 644 0.67 5.52 45.12
C VAL A 644 0.87 5.19 43.64
N ALA A 645 1.97 4.51 43.33
CA ALA A 645 2.26 3.98 42.03
C ALA A 645 2.83 2.56 42.10
N ILE A 646 2.60 1.76 41.04
CA ILE A 646 3.35 0.55 40.75
C ILE A 646 4.17 0.85 39.51
N ILE A 647 5.48 0.65 39.57
CA ILE A 647 6.40 0.84 38.44
C ILE A 647 6.68 -0.51 37.76
N ASP A 648 7.17 -0.48 36.54
CA ASP A 648 7.65 -1.69 35.86
C ASP A 648 9.14 -1.95 36.14
N GLU A 649 9.62 -3.15 35.82
CA GLU A 649 11.02 -3.53 35.94
C GLU A 649 11.95 -2.56 35.21
N THR A 650 11.50 -1.99 34.05
CA THR A 650 12.30 -1.05 33.25
C THR A 650 12.61 0.23 34.02
N ILE A 651 11.63 0.82 34.70
CA ILE A 651 11.83 1.99 35.57
C ILE A 651 12.74 1.62 36.74
N ALA A 652 12.50 0.46 37.39
CA ALA A 652 13.31 0.00 38.53
C ALA A 652 14.79 -0.19 38.14
N GLU A 653 15.05 -0.87 37.03
CA GLU A 653 16.40 -1.09 36.50
C GLU A 653 17.10 0.23 36.10
N GLN A 654 16.35 1.17 35.52
CA GLN A 654 16.93 2.42 35.02
C GLN A 654 17.32 3.38 36.16
N PHE A 655 16.48 3.51 37.19
CA PHE A 655 16.62 4.56 38.20
C PHE A 655 17.15 4.05 39.56
N TRP A 656 16.92 2.79 39.91
CA TRP A 656 17.37 2.23 41.19
C TRP A 656 18.52 1.21 41.12
N ARG A 657 18.88 0.74 39.92
CA ARG A 657 20.06 -0.11 39.59
C ARG A 657 20.43 -1.13 40.68
N GLY A 658 19.45 -1.98 41.07
CA GLY A 658 19.66 -3.04 42.05
C GLY A 658 19.33 -2.69 43.50
N ALA A 659 18.91 -1.46 43.78
CA ALA A 659 18.29 -1.09 45.04
C ALA A 659 16.79 -1.38 45.01
N ASP A 660 16.16 -1.59 46.16
CA ASP A 660 14.72 -1.78 46.28
C ASP A 660 13.98 -0.45 46.03
N PRO A 661 13.17 -0.34 44.95
CA PRO A 661 12.40 0.87 44.73
C PRO A 661 11.13 0.98 45.56
N VAL A 662 10.71 -0.09 46.25
CA VAL A 662 9.51 -0.09 47.10
C VAL A 662 9.70 0.82 48.32
N GLY A 663 8.76 1.74 48.51
CA GLY A 663 8.88 2.79 49.53
C GLY A 663 9.55 4.09 49.08
N SER A 664 10.16 4.10 47.88
CA SER A 664 10.72 5.32 47.30
C SER A 664 9.61 6.17 46.62
N ARG A 665 9.97 7.36 46.14
CA ARG A 665 9.03 8.31 45.55
C ARG A 665 9.30 8.54 44.06
N LEU A 666 8.25 8.51 43.27
CA LEU A 666 8.23 8.87 41.85
C LEU A 666 7.34 10.11 41.67
N GLN A 667 7.84 11.17 41.07
CA GLN A 667 7.01 12.31 40.67
C GLN A 667 6.49 12.10 39.27
N ALA A 668 5.18 12.20 39.11
CA ALA A 668 4.52 12.20 37.81
C ALA A 668 3.29 13.12 37.85
N LYS A 669 3.01 13.83 36.77
CA LYS A 669 1.86 14.77 36.67
C LYS A 669 1.85 15.82 37.78
N GLY A 670 3.02 16.29 38.20
CA GLY A 670 3.16 17.29 39.26
C GLY A 670 2.92 16.77 40.69
N ARG A 671 2.71 15.47 40.90
CA ARG A 671 2.46 14.83 42.20
C ARG A 671 3.54 13.81 42.53
N TRP A 672 3.91 13.74 43.79
CA TRP A 672 4.75 12.66 44.33
C TRP A 672 3.90 11.44 44.63
N LEU A 673 4.30 10.30 44.08
CA LEU A 673 3.65 9.00 44.24
C LEU A 673 4.58 8.07 45.02
N LEU A 674 4.10 7.39 46.04
CA LEU A 674 4.83 6.35 46.75
C LEU A 674 4.85 5.07 45.90
N VAL A 675 6.01 4.53 45.64
CA VAL A 675 6.14 3.23 44.94
C VAL A 675 5.78 2.12 45.92
N VAL A 676 4.65 1.42 45.64
CA VAL A 676 4.14 0.33 46.51
C VAL A 676 4.43 -1.06 45.94
N GLY A 677 4.83 -1.15 44.69
CA GLY A 677 5.21 -2.41 44.08
C GLY A 677 5.89 -2.25 42.70
N VAL A 678 6.49 -3.32 42.27
CA VAL A 678 7.12 -3.46 40.95
C VAL A 678 6.40 -4.55 40.19
N ALA A 679 5.88 -4.22 39.01
CA ALA A 679 5.25 -5.17 38.10
C ALA A 679 6.23 -5.61 36.99
N ARG A 680 6.07 -6.80 36.50
CA ARG A 680 6.80 -7.24 35.30
C ARG A 680 6.54 -6.30 34.13
N SER A 681 7.59 -5.97 33.38
CA SER A 681 7.45 -5.14 32.16
C SER A 681 6.59 -5.83 31.11
N ILE A 682 5.70 -5.07 30.50
CA ILE A 682 4.84 -5.53 29.40
C ILE A 682 5.18 -4.82 28.10
N LYS A 683 4.82 -5.41 26.98
CA LYS A 683 4.70 -4.69 25.71
C LYS A 683 3.36 -3.96 25.71
N SER A 684 3.35 -2.64 25.50
CA SER A 684 2.14 -1.83 25.61
C SER A 684 1.53 -1.44 24.27
N ARG A 685 2.38 -1.21 23.24
CA ARG A 685 1.95 -0.71 21.92
C ARG A 685 2.04 -1.77 20.83
N ASN A 686 3.17 -2.45 20.70
CA ASN A 686 3.42 -3.50 19.72
C ASN A 686 4.66 -4.32 20.14
N PHE A 687 4.87 -5.47 19.47
CA PHE A 687 6.03 -6.33 19.78
C PHE A 687 7.38 -5.72 19.41
N MET A 688 7.42 -4.80 18.42
CA MET A 688 8.66 -4.19 17.91
C MET A 688 9.19 -3.06 18.80
N GLU A 689 8.39 -2.61 19.79
CA GLU A 689 8.83 -1.53 20.67
C GLU A 689 10.03 -1.96 21.52
N ALA A 690 10.98 -1.06 21.73
CA ALA A 690 11.98 -1.20 22.77
C ALA A 690 11.29 -1.21 24.14
N ARG A 691 11.93 -1.77 25.16
CA ARG A 691 11.39 -1.66 26.54
C ARG A 691 11.26 -0.18 26.90
N GLN A 692 10.02 0.25 27.18
CA GLN A 692 9.70 1.62 27.56
C GLN A 692 9.43 1.66 29.06
N PRO A 693 9.88 2.71 29.77
CA PRO A 693 9.49 2.96 31.15
C PRO A 693 7.96 3.03 31.27
N TYR A 694 7.40 2.27 32.21
CA TYR A 694 5.96 2.17 32.38
C TYR A 694 5.57 2.16 33.86
N PHE A 695 4.53 2.92 34.25
CA PHE A 695 4.00 2.89 35.61
C PHE A 695 2.47 2.82 35.62
N TYR A 696 1.93 2.39 36.75
CA TYR A 696 0.49 2.29 36.98
C TYR A 696 0.09 3.16 38.15
N VAL A 697 -1.14 3.70 38.06
CA VAL A 697 -1.77 4.46 39.17
C VAL A 697 -3.15 3.88 39.45
N PRO A 698 -3.64 3.92 40.71
CA PRO A 698 -4.97 3.44 41.02
C PRO A 698 -6.04 4.26 40.30
N LEU A 699 -7.00 3.58 39.66
CA LEU A 699 -8.13 4.22 39.02
C LEU A 699 -8.94 5.08 39.99
N ARG A 700 -9.04 4.65 41.25
CA ARG A 700 -9.73 5.40 42.29
C ARG A 700 -9.08 6.75 42.64
N GLN A 701 -7.77 6.86 42.42
CA GLN A 701 -7.02 8.14 42.59
C GLN A 701 -6.98 8.98 41.30
N ASN A 702 -7.32 8.36 40.13
CA ASN A 702 -7.36 9.02 38.83
C ASN A 702 -8.59 8.55 38.03
N PRO A 703 -9.82 8.86 38.48
CA PRO A 703 -11.04 8.36 37.88
C PRO A 703 -11.26 8.93 36.49
N LEU A 704 -11.77 8.09 35.57
CA LEU A 704 -12.03 8.40 34.17
C LEU A 704 -13.41 7.86 33.78
N PRO A 705 -14.19 8.59 32.96
CA PRO A 705 -15.53 8.17 32.55
C PRO A 705 -15.53 7.15 31.39
N VAL A 706 -14.43 7.03 30.66
CA VAL A 706 -14.24 6.07 29.58
C VAL A 706 -13.14 5.10 29.96
N LEU A 707 -13.47 3.83 30.04
CA LEU A 707 -12.55 2.79 30.48
C LEU A 707 -12.64 1.56 29.58
N ALA A 708 -11.55 0.81 29.54
CA ALA A 708 -11.54 -0.54 29.02
C ALA A 708 -11.88 -1.52 30.14
N LEU A 709 -12.83 -2.40 29.91
CA LEU A 709 -13.21 -3.51 30.77
C LEU A 709 -12.53 -4.79 30.28
N GLN A 710 -11.67 -5.37 31.10
CA GLN A 710 -11.04 -6.67 30.88
C GLN A 710 -11.77 -7.73 31.69
N ILE A 711 -12.09 -8.85 31.05
CA ILE A 711 -12.87 -9.94 31.66
C ILE A 711 -12.11 -11.25 31.44
N ARG A 712 -11.69 -11.88 32.53
CA ARG A 712 -11.09 -13.22 32.48
C ARG A 712 -12.20 -14.26 32.50
N THR A 713 -12.28 -15.05 31.40
CA THR A 713 -13.35 -16.04 31.23
C THR A 713 -12.92 -17.08 30.15
N PRO A 714 -13.29 -18.35 30.30
CA PRO A 714 -13.15 -19.33 29.23
C PRO A 714 -14.18 -19.15 28.11
N LEU A 715 -15.20 -18.31 28.31
CA LEU A 715 -16.25 -18.05 27.30
C LEU A 715 -15.72 -17.22 26.16
N GLY A 716 -16.15 -17.52 24.94
CA GLY A 716 -15.86 -16.67 23.77
C GLY A 716 -16.70 -15.38 23.76
N PRO A 717 -16.31 -14.38 22.96
CA PRO A 717 -17.02 -13.10 22.87
C PRO A 717 -18.51 -13.24 22.53
N ALA A 718 -18.85 -14.14 21.60
CA ALA A 718 -20.23 -14.38 21.20
C ALA A 718 -21.13 -14.92 22.33
N ALA A 719 -20.57 -15.75 23.19
CA ALA A 719 -21.30 -16.33 24.33
C ALA A 719 -21.47 -15.33 25.49
N LEU A 720 -20.45 -14.52 25.77
CA LEU A 720 -20.48 -13.55 26.87
C LEU A 720 -21.28 -12.29 26.52
N ARG A 721 -21.24 -11.82 25.27
CA ARG A 721 -21.83 -10.54 24.83
C ARG A 721 -23.29 -10.36 25.22
N PRO A 722 -24.23 -11.33 25.05
CA PRO A 722 -25.62 -11.14 25.41
C PRO A 722 -25.81 -10.88 26.90
N SER A 723 -25.07 -11.58 27.75
CA SER A 723 -25.13 -11.41 29.22
C SER A 723 -24.55 -10.07 29.64
N LEU A 724 -23.39 -9.67 29.10
CA LEU A 724 -22.78 -8.38 29.35
C LEU A 724 -23.71 -7.21 28.95
N VAL A 725 -24.27 -7.27 27.74
CA VAL A 725 -25.24 -6.25 27.27
C VAL A 725 -26.46 -6.17 28.18
N ARG A 726 -26.99 -7.28 28.65
CA ARG A 726 -28.14 -7.34 29.56
C ARG A 726 -27.80 -6.66 30.90
N GLU A 727 -26.66 -6.99 31.51
CA GLU A 727 -26.24 -6.38 32.78
C GLU A 727 -25.97 -4.87 32.64
N MET A 728 -25.33 -4.45 31.53
CA MET A 728 -25.11 -3.01 31.25
C MET A 728 -26.45 -2.27 31.08
N ARG A 729 -27.39 -2.82 30.29
CA ARG A 729 -28.73 -2.21 30.11
C ARG A 729 -29.55 -2.17 31.38
N ALA A 730 -29.42 -3.15 32.27
CA ALA A 730 -30.06 -3.15 33.55
C ALA A 730 -29.57 -2.01 34.46
N LEU A 731 -28.37 -1.51 34.24
CA LEU A 731 -27.83 -0.32 34.90
C LEU A 731 -28.24 0.96 34.17
N ASP A 732 -27.98 1.03 32.86
CA ASP A 732 -28.41 2.13 31.99
C ASP A 732 -28.47 1.69 30.52
N ALA A 733 -29.65 1.88 29.90
CA ALA A 733 -29.86 1.52 28.48
C ALA A 733 -29.05 2.39 27.50
N ASN A 734 -28.59 3.56 27.92
CA ASN A 734 -27.81 4.49 27.09
C ASN A 734 -26.33 4.17 27.05
N VAL A 735 -25.82 3.31 27.96
CA VAL A 735 -24.41 2.88 27.95
C VAL A 735 -24.32 1.56 27.18
N ALA A 736 -23.66 1.58 26.01
CA ALA A 736 -23.39 0.39 25.22
C ALA A 736 -21.93 -0.06 25.36
N PRO A 737 -21.67 -1.38 25.45
CA PRO A 737 -20.31 -1.88 25.32
C PRO A 737 -19.81 -1.62 23.91
N GLY A 738 -18.53 -1.33 23.80
CA GLY A 738 -17.82 -1.35 22.56
C GLY A 738 -17.79 -2.76 21.93
N GLU A 739 -16.94 -2.94 20.95
CA GLU A 739 -16.64 -4.26 20.40
C GLU A 739 -16.04 -5.16 21.50
N LEU A 740 -16.64 -6.33 21.74
CA LEU A 740 -16.09 -7.31 22.66
C LEU A 740 -15.22 -8.28 21.88
N ILE A 741 -13.92 -8.25 22.14
CA ILE A 741 -12.88 -9.04 21.46
C ILE A 741 -11.99 -9.75 22.47
N THR A 742 -11.27 -10.78 22.00
CA THR A 742 -10.24 -11.42 22.82
C THR A 742 -8.97 -10.58 22.88
N MET A 743 -8.21 -10.67 23.96
CA MET A 743 -6.87 -10.04 24.03
C MET A 743 -5.93 -10.59 22.96
N ARG A 744 -6.08 -11.85 22.56
CA ARG A 744 -5.35 -12.45 21.43
C ARG A 744 -5.67 -11.69 20.13
N GLU A 745 -6.95 -11.48 19.83
CA GLU A 745 -7.37 -10.71 18.65
C GLU A 745 -6.87 -9.27 18.71
N GLN A 746 -6.89 -8.62 19.90
CA GLN A 746 -6.34 -7.28 20.10
C GLN A 746 -4.85 -7.21 19.72
N VAL A 747 -4.07 -8.18 20.15
CA VAL A 747 -2.64 -8.32 19.80
C VAL A 747 -2.46 -8.60 18.31
N GLU A 748 -3.24 -9.50 17.71
CA GLU A 748 -3.17 -9.83 16.29
C GLU A 748 -3.49 -8.63 15.39
N ARG A 749 -4.36 -7.71 15.82
CA ARG A 749 -4.69 -6.49 15.07
C ARG A 749 -3.46 -5.58 14.88
N THR A 750 -2.52 -5.56 15.82
CA THR A 750 -1.30 -4.75 15.70
C THR A 750 -0.26 -5.35 14.76
N THR A 751 -0.36 -6.65 14.45
CA THR A 751 0.54 -7.36 13.53
C THR A 751 0.05 -7.34 12.06
N ALA A 752 -1.01 -6.59 11.76
CA ALA A 752 -1.59 -6.52 10.41
C ALA A 752 -0.57 -6.10 9.33
N PRO A 753 0.32 -5.09 9.53
CA PRO A 753 1.32 -4.71 8.52
C PRO A 753 2.28 -5.87 8.19
N GLN A 754 2.75 -6.59 9.21
CA GLN A 754 3.64 -7.74 9.04
C GLN A 754 2.93 -8.89 8.32
N ARG A 755 1.66 -9.14 8.64
CA ARG A 755 0.84 -10.17 7.97
C ARG A 755 0.59 -9.83 6.50
N ILE A 756 0.33 -8.57 6.17
CA ILE A 756 0.19 -8.11 4.78
C ILE A 756 1.50 -8.34 4.01
N ALA A 757 2.62 -7.86 4.55
CA ALA A 757 3.93 -8.03 3.94
C ALA A 757 4.29 -9.52 3.76
N LEU A 758 4.03 -10.35 4.78
CA LEU A 758 4.24 -11.80 4.74
C LEU A 758 3.40 -12.45 3.63
N THR A 759 2.10 -12.15 3.56
CA THR A 759 1.20 -12.71 2.55
C THR A 759 1.67 -12.33 1.15
N MET A 760 2.00 -11.06 0.94
CA MET A 760 2.51 -10.57 -0.35
C MET A 760 3.81 -11.28 -0.75
N LEU A 761 4.80 -11.31 0.15
CA LEU A 761 6.08 -11.97 -0.13
C LEU A 761 5.93 -13.47 -0.39
N THR A 762 5.06 -14.15 0.35
CA THR A 762 4.83 -15.59 0.16
C THR A 762 4.16 -15.89 -1.19
N VAL A 763 3.09 -15.15 -1.52
CA VAL A 763 2.35 -15.35 -2.78
C VAL A 763 3.22 -14.95 -3.98
N PHE A 764 3.80 -13.75 -3.93
CA PHE A 764 4.60 -13.26 -5.05
C PHE A 764 5.99 -13.92 -5.14
N GLY A 765 6.58 -14.32 -4.02
CA GLY A 765 7.80 -15.12 -3.99
C GLY A 765 7.58 -16.51 -4.61
N GLY A 766 6.47 -17.17 -4.29
CA GLY A 766 6.08 -18.42 -4.93
C GLY A 766 5.84 -18.26 -6.44
N LEU A 767 5.13 -17.19 -6.83
CA LEU A 767 4.92 -16.83 -8.24
C LEU A 767 6.24 -16.56 -8.98
N ALA A 768 7.17 -15.85 -8.33
CA ALA A 768 8.48 -15.54 -8.89
C ALA A 768 9.29 -16.82 -9.17
N VAL A 769 9.29 -17.78 -8.25
CA VAL A 769 9.93 -19.08 -8.43
C VAL A 769 9.31 -19.85 -9.59
N LEU A 770 7.98 -19.88 -9.65
CA LEU A 770 7.26 -20.55 -10.75
C LEU A 770 7.63 -19.92 -12.09
N LEU A 771 7.62 -18.59 -12.18
CA LEU A 771 7.99 -17.85 -13.38
C LEU A 771 9.47 -18.09 -13.75
N ALA A 772 10.39 -18.11 -12.77
CA ALA A 772 11.80 -18.42 -13.01
C ALA A 772 12.00 -19.86 -13.52
N ALA A 773 11.27 -20.83 -12.98
CA ALA A 773 11.30 -22.23 -13.46
C ALA A 773 10.79 -22.33 -14.91
N ILE A 774 9.71 -21.63 -15.25
CA ILE A 774 9.18 -21.56 -16.63
C ILE A 774 10.20 -20.92 -17.59
N GLY A 775 10.86 -19.83 -17.15
CA GLY A 775 11.90 -19.16 -17.95
C GLY A 775 13.10 -20.08 -18.20
N LEU A 776 13.60 -20.73 -17.18
CA LEU A 776 14.71 -21.68 -17.29
C LEU A 776 14.34 -22.88 -18.16
N TYR A 777 13.12 -23.44 -17.98
CA TYR A 777 12.60 -24.50 -18.85
C TYR A 777 12.58 -24.06 -20.32
N GLY A 778 12.06 -22.86 -20.61
CA GLY A 778 12.00 -22.32 -21.97
C GLY A 778 13.39 -22.15 -22.60
N VAL A 779 14.38 -21.65 -21.83
CA VAL A 779 15.75 -21.51 -22.31
C VAL A 779 16.42 -22.87 -22.53
N MET A 780 16.22 -23.83 -21.63
CA MET A 780 16.79 -25.19 -21.78
C MET A 780 16.15 -25.95 -22.94
N ALA A 781 14.83 -25.89 -23.09
CA ALA A 781 14.12 -26.51 -24.21
C ALA A 781 14.58 -25.96 -25.56
N ALA A 782 14.78 -24.63 -25.67
CA ALA A 782 15.32 -24.01 -26.86
C ALA A 782 16.77 -24.37 -27.13
N THR A 783 17.60 -24.47 -26.11
CA THR A 783 19.00 -24.90 -26.22
C THR A 783 19.09 -26.34 -26.71
N VAL A 784 18.27 -27.25 -26.18
CA VAL A 784 18.17 -28.62 -26.63
C VAL A 784 17.72 -28.68 -28.08
N ALA A 785 16.64 -27.98 -28.46
CA ALA A 785 16.16 -27.95 -29.82
C ALA A 785 17.18 -27.43 -30.85
N GLN A 786 17.98 -26.43 -30.51
CA GLN A 786 19.07 -25.89 -31.32
C GLN A 786 20.27 -26.86 -31.41
N SER A 787 20.50 -27.66 -30.40
CA SER A 787 21.62 -28.60 -30.29
C SER A 787 21.24 -30.02 -30.72
N THR A 788 20.01 -30.26 -31.17
CA THR A 788 19.49 -31.63 -31.46
C THR A 788 20.38 -32.39 -32.41
N ARG A 789 20.84 -31.74 -33.53
CA ARG A 789 21.77 -32.38 -34.48
C ARG A 789 23.13 -32.71 -33.87
N GLN A 790 23.69 -31.84 -33.03
CA GLN A 790 24.96 -32.11 -32.33
C GLN A 790 24.81 -33.22 -31.28
N LEU A 791 23.69 -33.25 -30.56
CA LEU A 791 23.37 -34.28 -29.58
C LEU A 791 23.16 -35.64 -30.28
N ALA A 792 22.43 -35.66 -31.39
CA ALA A 792 22.23 -36.85 -32.21
C ALA A 792 23.55 -37.40 -32.75
N LEU A 793 24.44 -36.54 -33.22
CA LEU A 793 25.77 -36.92 -33.72
C LEU A 793 26.64 -37.51 -32.58
N ARG A 794 26.60 -36.96 -31.35
CA ARG A 794 27.27 -37.53 -30.20
C ARG A 794 26.72 -38.91 -29.80
N MET A 795 25.39 -39.07 -29.80
CA MET A 795 24.75 -40.35 -29.51
C MET A 795 25.07 -41.39 -30.61
N ALA A 796 25.14 -40.98 -31.89
CA ALA A 796 25.57 -41.87 -32.96
C ALA A 796 27.04 -42.28 -32.88
N LEU A 797 27.87 -41.43 -32.20
CA LEU A 797 29.30 -41.73 -31.90
C LEU A 797 29.50 -42.49 -30.58
N GLY A 798 28.43 -42.96 -29.91
CA GLY A 798 28.51 -43.81 -28.74
C GLY A 798 28.32 -43.10 -27.36
N ALA A 799 27.88 -41.82 -27.32
CA ALA A 799 27.54 -41.17 -26.06
C ALA A 799 26.25 -41.76 -25.46
N GLU A 800 26.26 -42.04 -24.17
CA GLU A 800 25.11 -42.57 -23.46
C GLU A 800 24.05 -41.46 -23.25
N PRO A 801 22.74 -41.84 -23.11
CA PRO A 801 21.68 -40.86 -22.74
C PRO A 801 22.00 -40.07 -21.46
N SER A 802 22.70 -40.71 -20.50
CA SER A 802 23.19 -40.11 -19.27
C SER A 802 24.13 -38.91 -19.48
N ASP A 803 25.00 -38.97 -20.51
CA ASP A 803 25.96 -37.92 -20.85
C ASP A 803 25.24 -36.68 -21.41
N VAL A 804 24.20 -36.93 -22.23
CA VAL A 804 23.35 -35.86 -22.74
C VAL A 804 22.59 -35.16 -21.62
N VAL A 805 21.99 -35.92 -20.71
CA VAL A 805 21.31 -35.36 -19.52
C VAL A 805 22.30 -34.55 -18.69
N ARG A 806 23.49 -35.10 -18.38
CA ARG A 806 24.53 -34.42 -17.59
C ARG A 806 24.97 -33.08 -18.23
N LEU A 807 25.13 -33.05 -19.54
CA LEU A 807 25.53 -31.83 -20.27
C LEU A 807 24.48 -30.74 -20.19
N VAL A 808 23.19 -31.08 -20.41
CA VAL A 808 22.06 -30.12 -20.34
C VAL A 808 21.89 -29.62 -18.91
N MET A 809 21.93 -30.53 -17.93
CA MET A 809 21.80 -30.19 -16.51
C MET A 809 22.95 -29.30 -16.02
N ALA A 810 24.20 -29.58 -16.43
CA ALA A 810 25.35 -28.76 -16.05
C ALA A 810 25.22 -27.29 -16.51
N ASN A 811 24.72 -27.06 -17.74
CA ASN A 811 24.50 -25.72 -18.25
C ASN A 811 23.39 -24.99 -17.48
N GLY A 812 22.27 -25.65 -17.17
CA GLY A 812 21.20 -25.08 -16.36
C GLY A 812 21.64 -24.77 -14.94
N LEU A 813 22.41 -25.68 -14.34
CA LEU A 813 22.93 -25.51 -12.98
C LEU A 813 23.95 -24.36 -12.89
N ALA A 814 24.83 -24.19 -13.90
CA ALA A 814 25.77 -23.08 -13.95
C ALA A 814 25.08 -21.71 -13.94
N VAL A 815 24.00 -21.57 -14.73
CA VAL A 815 23.16 -20.33 -14.75
C VAL A 815 22.46 -20.14 -13.40
N THR A 816 22.00 -21.25 -12.80
CA THR A 816 21.33 -21.20 -11.48
C THR A 816 22.30 -20.77 -10.39
N ILE A 817 23.52 -21.33 -10.35
CA ILE A 817 24.57 -20.96 -9.37
C ILE A 817 24.95 -19.48 -9.53
N ALA A 818 25.10 -18.98 -10.76
CA ALA A 818 25.36 -17.57 -11.01
C ALA A 818 24.21 -16.68 -10.48
N GLY A 819 22.95 -17.11 -10.72
CA GLY A 819 21.75 -16.41 -10.21
C GLY A 819 21.66 -16.42 -8.68
N VAL A 820 21.99 -17.55 -8.06
CA VAL A 820 22.04 -17.70 -6.59
C VAL A 820 23.16 -16.83 -6.01
N GLY A 821 24.32 -16.75 -6.63
CA GLY A 821 25.42 -15.87 -6.19
C GLY A 821 25.04 -14.39 -6.22
N VAL A 822 24.51 -13.90 -7.34
CA VAL A 822 24.04 -12.52 -7.49
C VAL A 822 22.86 -12.23 -6.56
N GLY A 823 21.87 -13.13 -6.51
CA GLY A 823 20.69 -13.00 -5.65
C GLY A 823 21.03 -13.07 -4.17
N GLY A 824 21.99 -13.91 -3.77
CA GLY A 824 22.49 -14.00 -2.39
C GLY A 824 23.16 -12.71 -1.94
N ALA A 825 24.00 -12.10 -2.78
CA ALA A 825 24.62 -10.80 -2.51
C ALA A 825 23.55 -9.70 -2.40
N ALA A 826 22.57 -9.67 -3.32
CA ALA A 826 21.48 -8.71 -3.27
C ALA A 826 20.58 -8.91 -2.04
N ALA A 827 20.27 -10.16 -1.67
CA ALA A 827 19.49 -10.49 -0.48
C ALA A 827 20.21 -10.04 0.80
N PHE A 828 21.54 -10.24 0.87
CA PHE A 828 22.36 -9.83 2.00
C PHE A 828 22.23 -8.33 2.30
N GLU A 829 22.24 -7.47 1.27
CA GLU A 829 22.07 -6.02 1.44
C GLU A 829 20.62 -5.64 1.70
N THR A 830 19.64 -6.25 0.98
CA THR A 830 18.23 -5.89 1.08
C THR A 830 17.65 -6.29 2.43
N THR A 831 18.05 -7.43 3.00
CA THR A 831 17.52 -7.90 4.29
C THR A 831 17.92 -7.01 5.47
N ARG A 832 19.05 -6.31 5.38
CA ARG A 832 19.46 -5.31 6.37
C ARG A 832 18.47 -4.14 6.43
N LEU A 833 17.94 -3.72 5.29
CA LEU A 833 16.92 -2.67 5.23
C LEU A 833 15.57 -3.13 5.79
N MET A 834 15.31 -4.44 5.83
CA MET A 834 14.08 -5.01 6.40
C MET A 834 14.15 -5.23 7.93
N GLY A 835 15.28 -4.94 8.57
CA GLY A 835 15.52 -5.22 10.00
C GLY A 835 14.43 -4.64 10.93
N TYR A 836 13.86 -3.48 10.59
CA TYR A 836 12.78 -2.85 11.36
C TYR A 836 11.44 -3.60 11.31
N LEU A 837 11.27 -4.57 10.39
CA LEU A 837 10.08 -5.43 10.27
C LEU A 837 10.26 -6.79 10.94
N LEU A 838 11.50 -7.13 11.35
CA LEU A 838 11.83 -8.44 11.89
C LEU A 838 11.82 -8.41 13.42
N TYR A 839 11.07 -9.30 14.02
CA TYR A 839 11.01 -9.50 15.46
C TYR A 839 11.89 -10.68 15.86
N GLU A 840 12.93 -10.44 16.67
CA GLU A 840 13.86 -11.46 17.21
C GLU A 840 14.48 -12.40 16.15
N VAL A 841 14.56 -11.95 14.90
CA VAL A 841 15.17 -12.72 13.80
C VAL A 841 16.35 -11.96 13.25
N ASN A 842 17.48 -12.62 13.15
CA ASN A 842 18.65 -12.05 12.49
C ASN A 842 18.36 -11.87 10.99
N PRO A 843 18.51 -10.65 10.42
CA PRO A 843 18.35 -10.42 8.98
C PRO A 843 19.19 -11.33 8.09
N LEU A 844 20.29 -11.86 8.61
CA LEU A 844 21.20 -12.79 7.94
C LEU A 844 21.07 -14.23 8.45
N ASP A 845 19.86 -14.69 8.73
CA ASP A 845 19.60 -16.02 9.25
C ASP A 845 20.02 -17.12 8.25
N PRO A 846 21.03 -17.96 8.57
CA PRO A 846 21.60 -18.91 7.62
C PRO A 846 20.62 -20.02 7.22
N ILE A 847 19.65 -20.35 8.09
CA ILE A 847 18.66 -21.41 7.80
C ILE A 847 17.69 -20.92 6.73
N VAL A 848 17.27 -19.65 6.81
CA VAL A 848 16.37 -19.03 5.82
C VAL A 848 17.07 -18.91 4.47
N PHE A 849 18.33 -18.46 4.45
CA PHE A 849 19.12 -18.37 3.21
C PHE A 849 19.33 -19.77 2.60
N ALA A 850 19.74 -20.76 3.38
CA ALA A 850 19.93 -22.12 2.89
C ALA A 850 18.63 -22.73 2.35
N GLY A 851 17.51 -22.55 3.05
CA GLY A 851 16.19 -23.04 2.61
C GLY A 851 15.73 -22.40 1.30
N ALA A 852 15.90 -21.08 1.14
CA ALA A 852 15.57 -20.37 -0.08
C ALA A 852 16.45 -20.81 -1.26
N VAL A 853 17.75 -20.97 -1.05
CA VAL A 853 18.71 -21.49 -2.06
C VAL A 853 18.33 -22.92 -2.44
N ALA A 854 18.05 -23.78 -1.48
CA ALA A 854 17.63 -25.16 -1.75
C ALA A 854 16.35 -25.21 -2.60
N LEU A 855 15.35 -24.40 -2.28
CA LEU A 855 14.09 -24.31 -3.04
C LEU A 855 14.33 -23.88 -4.49
N VAL A 856 15.17 -22.86 -4.70
CA VAL A 856 15.55 -22.38 -6.04
C VAL A 856 16.28 -23.49 -6.82
N ILE A 857 17.25 -24.17 -6.21
CA ILE A 857 18.02 -25.25 -6.85
C ILE A 857 17.09 -26.42 -7.24
N VAL A 858 16.21 -26.86 -6.34
CA VAL A 858 15.22 -27.94 -6.60
C VAL A 858 14.31 -27.55 -7.77
N SER A 859 13.79 -26.32 -7.75
CA SER A 859 12.92 -25.79 -8.80
C SER A 859 13.63 -25.73 -10.16
N ALA A 860 14.88 -25.23 -10.17
CA ALA A 860 15.69 -25.15 -11.37
C ALA A 860 16.09 -26.55 -11.91
N THR A 861 16.42 -27.46 -11.03
CA THR A 861 16.75 -28.86 -11.39
C THR A 861 15.56 -29.55 -12.05
N THR A 862 14.37 -29.38 -11.46
CA THR A 862 13.12 -29.92 -12.02
C THR A 862 12.80 -29.33 -13.39
N ALA A 863 12.95 -28.00 -13.54
CA ALA A 863 12.74 -27.32 -14.80
C ALA A 863 13.71 -27.76 -15.91
N CYS A 864 14.95 -28.09 -15.58
CA CYS A 864 15.96 -28.59 -16.52
C CYS A 864 15.79 -30.08 -16.87
N ALA A 865 15.29 -30.89 -15.93
CA ALA A 865 15.16 -32.33 -16.12
C ALA A 865 14.21 -32.71 -17.26
N ILE A 866 13.08 -31.99 -17.42
CA ILE A 866 12.09 -32.29 -18.47
C ILE A 866 12.66 -32.11 -19.88
N PRO A 867 13.33 -30.99 -20.26
CA PRO A 867 13.97 -30.87 -21.57
C PRO A 867 15.11 -31.87 -21.77
N ALA A 868 15.90 -32.16 -20.71
CA ALA A 868 16.99 -33.11 -20.77
C ALA A 868 16.51 -34.52 -21.09
N LEU A 869 15.46 -34.98 -20.41
CA LEU A 869 14.83 -36.30 -20.67
C LEU A 869 14.15 -36.37 -22.05
N ARG A 870 13.61 -35.27 -22.56
CA ARG A 870 13.08 -35.21 -23.93
C ARG A 870 14.19 -35.33 -24.98
N ALA A 871 15.37 -34.75 -24.73
CA ALA A 871 16.51 -34.82 -25.62
C ALA A 871 17.01 -36.28 -25.84
N THR A 872 16.94 -37.13 -24.80
CA THR A 872 17.36 -38.54 -24.92
C THR A 872 16.37 -39.43 -25.67
N ARG A 873 15.12 -38.98 -25.82
CA ARG A 873 14.09 -39.78 -26.59
C ARG A 873 14.04 -39.45 -28.06
N THR A 874 14.88 -38.51 -28.54
CA THR A 874 14.92 -38.14 -29.98
C THR A 874 15.67 -39.19 -30.77
N ASP A 875 15.05 -39.75 -31.80
CA ASP A 875 15.65 -40.71 -32.69
C ASP A 875 16.83 -40.11 -33.47
N PRO A 876 18.08 -40.59 -33.31
CA PRO A 876 19.27 -40.05 -33.97
C PRO A 876 19.16 -40.03 -35.49
N LEU A 877 18.50 -41.05 -36.08
CA LEU A 877 18.34 -41.22 -37.55
C LEU A 877 17.37 -40.16 -38.13
N GLN A 878 16.31 -39.83 -37.40
CA GLN A 878 15.36 -38.77 -37.85
C GLN A 878 15.99 -37.39 -37.71
N ALA A 879 16.79 -37.14 -36.65
CA ALA A 879 17.45 -35.87 -36.39
C ALA A 879 18.59 -35.52 -37.39
N LEU A 880 19.14 -36.53 -38.03
CA LEU A 880 20.19 -36.36 -39.07
C LEU A 880 19.61 -36.22 -40.48
N ARG A 881 18.36 -36.67 -40.71
CA ARG A 881 17.66 -36.56 -42.00
C ARG A 881 16.87 -35.25 -42.22
N GLY A 882 16.52 -34.51 -41.18
CA GLY A 882 15.90 -33.17 -41.19
C GLY A 882 16.96 -32.11 -40.97
#